data_9cd02c81c8e3483a2039633e47c5b37f
#
_entry.id   9cd02c81c8e3483a2039633e47c5b37f
#
_cell.length_a   1.000
_cell.length_b   1.000
_cell.length_c   1.000
_cell.angle_alpha   90.00
_cell.angle_beta   90.00
_cell.angle_gamma   90.00
#
_symmetry.space_group_name_H-M   'P 1'
#
loop_
_entity.id
_entity.type
_entity.pdbx_description
1 polymer ?
#
loop_
_entity_poly.entity_id
_entity_poly.type
_entity_poly.pdbx_seq_one_letter_code
_entity_poly.pdbx_strand_id
1 'polypeptide(L)'
;MKAGTKLGCIAALTALSVAVNAQGAELPKGSSHLKSKNTAWTLSTDDTELTLAVASNTISLTSLRNSAQKWNWLPAPSQVPMPGAQTGKNYQTLNWEFREAGEDWTNGHQVTLRFTCAKPALELKSVWRAQPGPGPVENGMTIANKSGADVTFGPGIAAAGVDLVADGAVTLHRADKTAAGQGKVHQDVIGPNAKFGTGTSIIPLIILGVGSMHGAYLGFEWELGGFNVSSQADPLRMTASVHPITENVTRARGEVFLIPNVYYGTYAGDIDDGSNRFKRWFWNHKIPRSLYDNKNEPWVEVCIQEIGGKGNTSITGSTPQDAYGRLAAIGAECVKMDFWDGSGKCWYNQRDWMFRPEIWPNGFDFAAKTHEAGLKASLYMGGTYNDCDLATIAGRDAELAAVLTRYDKGWFDMWRTDLYTAPREPMPQTYQGVANFLYIHDQMIKNRPGYRYENCCNGGKYMGFAICQRMTFCTMNDRDNNAAETRTTYFANTYAINPVQLKSDLGPATTAYDLRTDMLGSILTWAADNPIYRQHLALYKTRQRPILRGGNVYQILPIADGTNWDGLQFHNPDLDQGSVFLFKPSAKAVDGDSKVIRIKGLDRKATYALAFQDRVNLNCSRTGAQLMDEGITVSGMAGDRASEIIWIEGPAARSVPPTSR
;
A
#
# COMPACT_ATOMS: atom_id res chain seq x y z
N MET A 1 10.37 39.31 36.32
CA MET A 1 9.32 39.75 35.37
C MET A 1 9.93 39.82 33.99
N LYS A 2 9.73 38.80 33.19
CA LYS A 2 9.83 38.84 31.72
C LYS A 2 8.79 37.89 31.19
N ALA A 3 7.79 38.46 30.52
CA ALA A 3 6.69 37.75 29.88
C ALA A 3 7.22 36.97 28.68
N GLY A 4 7.14 35.67 28.74
CA GLY A 4 7.39 34.80 27.61
C GLY A 4 6.14 34.65 26.77
N THR A 5 6.16 35.18 25.59
CA THR A 5 5.12 35.08 24.56
C THR A 5 4.97 33.61 24.17
N LYS A 6 3.89 32.98 24.56
CA LYS A 6 3.47 31.70 23.98
C LYS A 6 2.97 31.97 22.56
N LEU A 7 3.81 31.76 21.57
CA LEU A 7 3.36 31.62 20.18
C LEU A 7 2.61 30.27 20.08
N GLY A 8 1.31 30.36 19.87
CA GLY A 8 0.44 29.21 19.67
C GLY A 8 0.78 28.50 18.35
N CYS A 9 1.23 27.26 18.43
CA CYS A 9 1.22 26.33 17.30
C CYS A 9 -0.22 25.87 16.99
N ILE A 10 -1.00 26.72 16.31
CA ILE A 10 -2.32 26.37 15.77
C ILE A 10 -2.18 26.22 14.25
N ALA A 11 -1.38 25.29 13.78
CA ALA A 11 -1.36 25.02 12.34
C ALA A 11 -0.62 23.72 12.03
N ALA A 12 -1.17 22.57 12.37
CA ALA A 12 -0.51 21.33 11.94
C ALA A 12 -1.43 20.12 11.66
N LEU A 13 -2.73 20.28 11.66
CA LEU A 13 -3.62 19.14 11.35
C LEU A 13 -4.63 19.43 10.21
N THR A 14 -4.52 20.57 9.52
CA THR A 14 -5.45 20.93 8.45
C THR A 14 -4.98 20.56 7.05
N ALA A 15 -3.94 19.78 6.89
CA ALA A 15 -3.49 19.40 5.56
C ALA A 15 -2.86 17.99 5.55
N LEU A 16 -3.65 16.97 5.78
CA LEU A 16 -3.28 15.60 5.41
C LEU A 16 -3.59 15.31 3.92
N SER A 17 -3.69 16.33 3.12
CA SER A 17 -3.59 16.27 1.67
C SER A 17 -2.52 17.24 1.21
N VAL A 18 -1.26 16.97 1.53
CA VAL A 18 -0.15 17.66 0.87
C VAL A 18 -0.07 17.06 -0.54
N ALA A 19 -0.73 17.70 -1.49
CA ALA A 19 -0.36 17.56 -2.88
C ALA A 19 1.04 18.20 -3.01
N VAL A 20 2.07 17.39 -2.89
CA VAL A 20 3.40 17.78 -3.33
C VAL A 20 3.35 17.79 -4.85
N ASN A 21 3.06 18.95 -5.43
CA ASN A 21 3.25 19.20 -6.85
C ASN A 21 4.75 19.11 -7.16
N ALA A 22 5.22 17.93 -7.49
CA ALA A 22 6.50 17.76 -8.18
C ALA A 22 6.29 18.25 -9.63
N GLN A 23 6.90 19.36 -9.98
CA GLN A 23 6.98 19.83 -11.36
C GLN A 23 7.57 18.71 -12.24
N GLY A 24 6.82 18.24 -13.23
CA GLY A 24 7.32 17.40 -14.32
C GLY A 24 6.66 16.04 -14.55
N ALA A 25 5.70 15.58 -13.74
CA ALA A 25 4.96 14.37 -14.06
C ALA A 25 3.75 14.71 -14.95
N GLU A 26 3.59 14.02 -16.09
CA GLU A 26 2.32 14.08 -16.83
C GLU A 26 1.17 13.70 -15.89
N LEU A 27 0.13 14.54 -15.87
CA LEU A 27 -1.09 14.24 -15.12
C LEU A 27 -1.68 12.91 -15.61
N PRO A 28 -2.30 12.11 -14.72
CA PRO A 28 -2.94 10.86 -15.12
C PRO A 28 -3.92 11.11 -16.27
N LYS A 29 -3.83 10.27 -17.31
CA LYS A 29 -4.79 10.30 -18.41
C LYS A 29 -6.15 9.90 -17.88
N GLY A 30 -7.16 10.73 -18.10
CA GLY A 30 -8.52 10.49 -17.65
C GLY A 30 -9.25 11.76 -17.27
N SER A 31 -10.50 11.64 -16.88
CA SER A 31 -11.35 12.74 -16.51
C SER A 31 -11.95 12.58 -15.11
N SER A 32 -12.30 13.70 -14.49
CA SER A 32 -13.21 13.74 -13.36
C SER A 32 -14.23 14.85 -13.61
N HIS A 33 -15.41 14.73 -13.02
CA HIS A 33 -16.47 15.71 -13.18
C HIS A 33 -17.22 15.97 -11.87
N LEU A 34 -17.72 17.18 -11.74
CA LEU A 34 -18.65 17.58 -10.68
C LEU A 34 -19.86 18.25 -11.33
N LYS A 35 -21.05 17.77 -10.98
CA LYS A 35 -22.33 18.41 -11.33
C LYS A 35 -23.07 18.70 -10.05
N SER A 36 -23.62 19.89 -9.92
CA SER A 36 -24.44 20.28 -8.78
C SER A 36 -25.85 20.70 -9.23
N LYS A 37 -26.84 20.36 -8.39
CA LYS A 37 -28.23 20.81 -8.56
C LYS A 37 -28.87 20.93 -7.17
N ASN A 38 -29.25 22.15 -6.78
CA ASN A 38 -29.75 22.44 -5.43
C ASN A 38 -28.73 21.97 -4.35
N THR A 39 -29.12 21.06 -3.45
CA THR A 39 -28.30 20.47 -2.40
C THR A 39 -27.82 19.05 -2.75
N ALA A 40 -27.64 18.75 -4.01
CA ALA A 40 -27.14 17.48 -4.50
C ALA A 40 -25.93 17.67 -5.43
N TRP A 41 -24.93 16.80 -5.31
CA TRP A 41 -23.70 16.82 -6.07
C TRP A 41 -23.40 15.43 -6.61
N THR A 42 -23.05 15.37 -7.88
CA THR A 42 -22.56 14.16 -8.53
C THR A 42 -21.10 14.33 -8.86
N LEU A 43 -20.25 13.52 -8.23
CA LEU A 43 -18.83 13.43 -8.52
C LEU A 43 -18.59 12.17 -9.35
N SER A 44 -17.78 12.29 -10.41
CA SER A 44 -17.49 11.18 -11.30
C SER A 44 -16.00 11.10 -11.60
N THR A 45 -15.49 9.90 -11.65
CA THR A 45 -14.24 9.48 -12.27
C THR A 45 -14.55 8.76 -13.59
N ASP A 46 -13.56 8.16 -14.26
CA ASP A 46 -13.83 7.42 -15.50
C ASP A 46 -14.69 6.18 -15.29
N ASP A 47 -14.70 5.60 -14.09
CA ASP A 47 -15.45 4.36 -13.80
C ASP A 47 -16.40 4.43 -12.61
N THR A 48 -16.30 5.44 -11.76
CA THR A 48 -17.19 5.60 -10.60
C THR A 48 -17.97 6.90 -10.69
N GLU A 49 -19.29 6.82 -10.60
CA GLU A 49 -20.17 7.97 -10.41
C GLU A 49 -20.90 7.84 -9.07
N LEU A 50 -20.72 8.84 -8.20
CA LEU A 50 -21.36 8.90 -6.89
C LEU A 50 -22.14 10.20 -6.78
N THR A 51 -23.44 10.08 -6.42
CA THR A 51 -24.29 11.24 -6.12
C THR A 51 -24.58 11.28 -4.63
N LEU A 52 -24.32 12.45 -4.04
CA LEU A 52 -24.66 12.75 -2.66
C LEU A 52 -25.65 13.93 -2.60
N ALA A 53 -26.45 13.96 -1.55
CA ALA A 53 -27.39 15.04 -1.30
C ALA A 53 -27.42 15.39 0.20
N VAL A 54 -27.71 16.65 0.52
CA VAL A 54 -27.98 17.09 1.88
C VAL A 54 -29.47 17.39 2.02
N ALA A 55 -30.11 16.66 2.92
CA ALA A 55 -31.51 16.87 3.29
C ALA A 55 -31.66 16.71 4.80
N SER A 56 -32.45 17.56 5.44
CA SER A 56 -32.68 17.54 6.90
C SER A 56 -31.40 17.46 7.72
N ASN A 57 -30.37 18.22 7.33
CA ASN A 57 -29.05 18.27 7.98
C ASN A 57 -28.25 16.94 7.93
N THR A 58 -28.61 16.03 7.05
CA THR A 58 -27.94 14.74 6.90
C THR A 58 -27.41 14.58 5.48
N ILE A 59 -26.25 13.96 5.35
CA ILE A 59 -25.70 13.58 4.05
C ILE A 59 -26.26 12.19 3.68
N SER A 60 -26.77 12.05 2.47
CA SER A 60 -27.23 10.78 1.90
C SER A 60 -26.54 10.52 0.57
N LEU A 61 -26.11 9.30 0.35
CA LEU A 61 -25.69 8.82 -0.96
C LEU A 61 -26.94 8.36 -1.72
N THR A 62 -27.16 8.90 -2.90
CA THR A 62 -28.39 8.63 -3.68
C THR A 62 -28.11 7.82 -4.95
N SER A 63 -26.85 7.72 -5.37
CA SER A 63 -26.43 6.87 -6.47
C SER A 63 -24.95 6.48 -6.29
N LEU A 64 -24.63 5.22 -6.59
CA LEU A 64 -23.25 4.71 -6.76
C LEU A 64 -23.27 3.74 -7.94
N ARG A 65 -22.64 4.11 -9.04
CA ARG A 65 -22.67 3.31 -10.27
C ARG A 65 -21.38 3.45 -11.06
N ASN A 66 -21.12 2.46 -11.90
CA ASN A 66 -20.09 2.54 -12.90
C ASN A 66 -20.64 3.21 -14.16
N SER A 67 -19.88 4.13 -14.76
CA SER A 67 -20.29 4.88 -15.96
C SER A 67 -20.50 3.96 -17.19
N ALA A 68 -19.79 2.84 -17.27
CA ALA A 68 -19.92 1.85 -18.34
C ALA A 68 -21.05 0.84 -18.11
N GLN A 69 -21.63 0.79 -16.91
CA GLN A 69 -22.67 -0.14 -16.48
C GLN A 69 -23.96 0.61 -16.13
N LYS A 70 -25.10 -0.01 -16.39
CA LYS A 70 -26.40 0.58 -16.02
C LYS A 70 -26.78 0.35 -14.56
N TRP A 71 -26.09 -0.54 -13.88
CA TRP A 71 -26.42 -0.95 -12.51
C TRP A 71 -26.12 0.17 -11.52
N ASN A 72 -27.09 0.49 -10.65
CA ASN A 72 -26.90 1.38 -9.52
C ASN A 72 -26.90 0.55 -8.22
N TRP A 73 -25.80 0.56 -7.51
CA TRP A 73 -25.66 -0.14 -6.22
C TRP A 73 -26.52 0.44 -5.10
N LEU A 74 -27.05 1.68 -5.29
CA LEU A 74 -27.90 2.38 -4.33
C LEU A 74 -29.30 2.60 -4.91
N PRO A 75 -30.22 1.63 -4.79
CA PRO A 75 -31.58 1.78 -5.29
C PRO A 75 -32.45 2.73 -4.45
N ALA A 76 -32.01 3.01 -3.20
CA ALA A 76 -32.61 3.98 -2.29
C ALA A 76 -31.49 4.81 -1.64
N PRO A 77 -31.79 6.03 -1.15
CA PRO A 77 -30.84 6.85 -0.44
C PRO A 77 -30.26 6.14 0.79
N SER A 78 -28.95 6.06 0.89
CA SER A 78 -28.21 5.52 2.03
C SER A 78 -27.60 6.66 2.84
N GLN A 79 -27.89 6.75 4.13
CA GLN A 79 -27.40 7.83 4.98
C GLN A 79 -25.92 7.62 5.32
N VAL A 80 -25.12 8.66 5.12
CA VAL A 80 -23.75 8.70 5.61
C VAL A 80 -23.79 8.91 7.13
N PRO A 81 -23.08 8.06 7.91
CA PRO A 81 -23.04 8.23 9.36
C PRO A 81 -22.52 9.62 9.75
N MET A 82 -23.31 10.35 10.53
CA MET A 82 -22.88 11.62 11.07
C MET A 82 -22.19 11.39 12.42
N PRO A 83 -20.98 11.95 12.64
CA PRO A 83 -20.21 11.70 13.85
C PRO A 83 -20.95 12.13 15.11
N GLY A 84 -20.88 11.30 16.16
CA GLY A 84 -21.31 11.63 17.51
C GLY A 84 -20.14 11.97 18.43
N ALA A 85 -20.42 12.30 19.69
CA ALA A 85 -19.42 12.52 20.71
C ALA A 85 -19.88 11.93 22.05
N GLN A 86 -18.94 11.67 22.94
CA GLN A 86 -19.23 11.25 24.30
C GLN A 86 -19.60 12.46 25.15
N THR A 87 -20.76 12.40 25.78
CA THR A 87 -21.20 13.36 26.78
C THR A 87 -21.40 12.61 28.10
N GLY A 88 -20.55 12.89 29.06
CA GLY A 88 -20.49 12.10 30.30
C GLY A 88 -20.00 10.67 30.01
N LYS A 89 -20.79 9.65 30.41
CA LYS A 89 -20.44 8.24 30.16
C LYS A 89 -21.02 7.63 28.87
N ASN A 90 -21.89 8.36 28.19
CA ASN A 90 -22.63 7.84 27.05
C ASN A 90 -22.20 8.51 25.74
N TYR A 91 -22.09 7.72 24.69
CA TYR A 91 -21.94 8.22 23.33
C TYR A 91 -23.30 8.71 22.82
N GLN A 92 -23.34 9.90 22.26
CA GLN A 92 -24.55 10.53 21.77
C GLN A 92 -24.39 11.00 20.34
N THR A 93 -25.48 10.87 19.57
CA THR A 93 -25.61 11.53 18.27
C THR A 93 -25.68 13.05 18.49
N LEU A 94 -24.97 13.79 17.67
CA LEU A 94 -24.93 15.25 17.73
C LEU A 94 -25.97 15.85 16.78
N ASN A 95 -26.55 17.01 17.18
CA ASN A 95 -27.44 17.78 16.32
C ASN A 95 -26.63 18.66 15.36
N TRP A 96 -26.28 18.10 14.24
CA TRP A 96 -25.58 18.81 13.18
C TRP A 96 -26.55 19.67 12.38
N GLU A 97 -26.15 20.88 12.01
CA GLU A 97 -26.87 21.79 11.13
C GLU A 97 -26.03 22.10 9.90
N PHE A 98 -26.56 21.82 8.72
CA PHE A 98 -25.92 22.17 7.47
C PHE A 98 -25.81 23.71 7.32
N ARG A 99 -24.65 24.20 6.90
CA ARG A 99 -24.38 25.62 6.72
C ARG A 99 -24.17 25.98 5.28
N GLU A 100 -23.24 25.34 4.62
CA GLU A 100 -22.83 25.70 3.27
C GLU A 100 -22.14 24.53 2.55
N ALA A 101 -22.08 24.64 1.23
CA ALA A 101 -21.23 23.81 0.39
C ALA A 101 -20.28 24.71 -0.43
N GLY A 102 -19.03 24.26 -0.57
CA GLY A 102 -18.04 24.89 -1.45
C GLY A 102 -17.54 23.89 -2.48
N GLU A 103 -17.34 24.33 -3.70
CA GLU A 103 -16.82 23.52 -4.80
C GLU A 103 -15.42 24.00 -5.19
N ASP A 104 -14.53 23.05 -5.52
CA ASP A 104 -13.14 23.32 -5.91
C ASP A 104 -12.71 22.33 -7.00
N TRP A 105 -11.82 22.78 -7.91
CA TRP A 105 -11.29 22.01 -9.04
C TRP A 105 -9.76 21.97 -9.08
N THR A 106 -9.08 22.44 -8.06
CA THR A 106 -7.62 22.59 -8.08
C THR A 106 -6.89 21.23 -8.11
N ASN A 107 -7.40 20.22 -7.38
CA ASN A 107 -6.84 18.88 -7.28
C ASN A 107 -7.93 17.81 -7.51
N GLY A 108 -8.44 17.71 -8.74
CA GLY A 108 -9.64 16.97 -9.04
C GLY A 108 -10.89 17.76 -8.68
N HIS A 109 -12.08 17.19 -8.94
CA HIS A 109 -13.33 17.82 -8.57
C HIS A 109 -13.68 17.52 -7.13
N GLN A 110 -13.98 18.55 -6.35
CA GLN A 110 -14.22 18.44 -4.91
C GLN A 110 -15.46 19.24 -4.49
N VAL A 111 -16.22 18.69 -3.55
CA VAL A 111 -17.22 19.42 -2.77
C VAL A 111 -16.92 19.31 -1.29
N THR A 112 -16.94 20.45 -0.60
CA THR A 112 -16.80 20.53 0.86
C THR A 112 -18.13 20.94 1.47
N LEU A 113 -18.67 20.07 2.31
CA LEU A 113 -19.90 20.32 3.07
C LEU A 113 -19.53 20.72 4.49
N ARG A 114 -20.12 21.83 4.98
CA ARG A 114 -19.87 22.35 6.34
C ARG A 114 -21.12 22.22 7.19
N PHE A 115 -20.93 21.70 8.39
CA PHE A 115 -21.96 21.59 9.41
C PHE A 115 -21.47 22.17 10.73
N THR A 116 -22.39 22.63 11.54
CA THR A 116 -22.11 23.07 12.92
C THR A 116 -22.99 22.32 13.90
N CYS A 117 -22.49 22.11 15.11
CA CYS A 117 -23.24 21.65 16.25
C CYS A 117 -23.13 22.71 17.35
N ALA A 118 -24.24 23.09 17.98
CA ALA A 118 -24.25 24.15 18.99
C ALA A 118 -23.81 23.63 20.38
N LYS A 119 -24.11 22.36 20.69
CA LYS A 119 -23.84 21.75 22.00
C LYS A 119 -23.34 20.31 21.86
N PRO A 120 -22.02 20.07 22.06
CA PRO A 120 -20.93 21.04 22.17
C PRO A 120 -20.73 21.86 20.90
N ALA A 121 -20.13 23.04 21.00
CA ALA A 121 -19.86 23.85 19.81
C ALA A 121 -18.77 23.18 18.95
N LEU A 122 -19.17 22.62 17.82
CA LEU A 122 -18.29 21.89 16.88
C LEU A 122 -18.53 22.38 15.45
N GLU A 123 -17.48 22.25 14.63
CA GLU A 123 -17.55 22.44 13.17
C GLU A 123 -17.11 21.17 12.48
N LEU A 124 -17.99 20.56 11.67
CA LEU A 124 -17.68 19.41 10.81
C LEU A 124 -17.47 19.89 9.38
N LYS A 125 -16.38 19.44 8.76
CA LYS A 125 -16.15 19.51 7.31
C LYS A 125 -16.13 18.09 6.75
N SER A 126 -17.00 17.83 5.77
CA SER A 126 -17.00 16.59 4.98
C SER A 126 -16.57 16.94 3.56
N VAL A 127 -15.44 16.38 3.14
CA VAL A 127 -14.81 16.67 1.84
C VAL A 127 -14.96 15.45 0.94
N TRP A 128 -15.61 15.65 -0.20
CA TRP A 128 -15.81 14.62 -1.22
C TRP A 128 -15.00 14.99 -2.46
N ARG A 129 -14.24 14.03 -3.00
CA ARG A 129 -13.32 14.30 -4.11
C ARG A 129 -13.33 13.18 -5.15
N ALA A 130 -13.34 13.56 -6.43
CA ALA A 130 -13.10 12.71 -7.59
C ALA A 130 -11.81 13.13 -8.28
N GLN A 131 -10.82 12.26 -8.30
CA GLN A 131 -9.57 12.48 -9.04
C GLN A 131 -9.73 12.05 -10.50
N PRO A 132 -8.97 12.64 -11.46
CA PRO A 132 -9.00 12.24 -12.86
C PRO A 132 -8.57 10.79 -13.08
N GLY A 133 -9.18 10.13 -14.05
CA GLY A 133 -8.92 8.74 -14.39
C GLY A 133 -9.84 7.74 -13.68
N PRO A 134 -9.63 6.44 -13.90
CA PRO A 134 -10.40 5.42 -13.21
C PRO A 134 -10.04 5.36 -11.73
N GLY A 135 -11.04 5.11 -10.86
CA GLY A 135 -10.83 5.00 -9.42
C GLY A 135 -12.06 5.39 -8.60
N PRO A 136 -11.92 5.47 -7.27
CA PRO A 136 -13.00 5.80 -6.36
C PRO A 136 -13.29 7.30 -6.29
N VAL A 137 -14.43 7.62 -5.71
CA VAL A 137 -14.69 8.91 -5.04
C VAL A 137 -14.27 8.75 -3.57
N GLU A 138 -13.47 9.69 -3.05
CA GLU A 138 -13.05 9.68 -1.66
C GLU A 138 -13.85 10.65 -0.80
N ASN A 139 -14.07 10.30 0.47
CA ASN A 139 -14.62 11.16 1.50
C ASN A 139 -13.71 11.20 2.71
N GLY A 140 -13.41 12.40 3.20
CA GLY A 140 -12.72 12.65 4.46
C GLY A 140 -13.51 13.60 5.33
N MET A 141 -13.48 13.40 6.65
CA MET A 141 -14.18 14.28 7.59
C MET A 141 -13.22 14.81 8.66
N THR A 142 -13.42 16.05 9.05
CA THR A 142 -12.72 16.68 10.16
C THR A 142 -13.70 17.40 11.08
N ILE A 143 -13.48 17.31 12.40
CA ILE A 143 -14.30 17.98 13.40
C ILE A 143 -13.41 18.89 14.23
N ALA A 144 -13.64 20.19 14.14
CA ALA A 144 -12.95 21.17 14.99
C ALA A 144 -13.74 21.41 16.28
N ASN A 145 -13.08 21.28 17.43
CA ASN A 145 -13.66 21.60 18.71
C ASN A 145 -13.62 23.13 18.92
N LYS A 146 -14.76 23.78 18.81
CA LYS A 146 -14.96 25.22 19.05
C LYS A 146 -15.55 25.48 20.44
N SER A 147 -15.79 24.44 21.27
CA SER A 147 -16.38 24.57 22.60
C SER A 147 -15.37 25.12 23.60
N GLY A 148 -15.87 25.46 24.79
CA GLY A 148 -15.02 25.90 25.93
C GLY A 148 -14.37 24.75 26.71
N ALA A 149 -14.63 23.49 26.32
CA ALA A 149 -14.21 22.29 27.07
C ALA A 149 -13.70 21.20 26.09
N ASP A 150 -13.06 20.20 26.64
CA ASP A 150 -12.65 19.01 25.92
C ASP A 150 -13.86 18.21 25.42
N VAL A 151 -13.75 17.63 24.25
CA VAL A 151 -14.76 16.77 23.65
C VAL A 151 -14.12 15.42 23.28
N THR A 152 -14.76 14.34 23.71
CA THR A 152 -14.31 12.98 23.44
C THR A 152 -15.14 12.35 22.32
N PHE A 153 -14.45 11.84 21.30
CA PHE A 153 -14.99 11.04 20.21
C PHE A 153 -14.67 9.57 20.49
N GLY A 154 -15.56 8.67 20.13
CA GLY A 154 -15.41 7.28 20.56
C GLY A 154 -15.41 6.26 19.41
N PRO A 155 -15.17 4.98 19.73
CA PRO A 155 -15.10 3.89 18.76
C PRO A 155 -16.45 3.59 18.07
N GLY A 156 -17.53 4.23 18.48
CA GLY A 156 -18.84 4.13 17.81
C GLY A 156 -18.93 4.92 16.50
N ILE A 157 -17.91 5.71 16.13
CA ILE A 157 -17.91 6.49 14.90
C ILE A 157 -17.64 5.57 13.72
N ALA A 158 -18.64 5.46 12.81
CA ALA A 158 -18.42 4.91 11.49
C ALA A 158 -17.97 6.04 10.55
N ALA A 159 -16.88 5.81 9.81
CA ALA A 159 -16.42 6.74 8.78
C ALA A 159 -17.24 6.63 7.49
N ALA A 160 -17.84 5.45 7.25
CA ALA A 160 -18.76 5.20 6.16
C ALA A 160 -19.82 4.21 6.59
N GLY A 161 -20.99 4.30 5.95
CA GLY A 161 -22.06 3.30 5.97
C GLY A 161 -22.82 3.39 4.65
N VAL A 162 -23.06 2.25 4.01
CA VAL A 162 -23.74 2.20 2.73
C VAL A 162 -24.61 0.96 2.61
N ASP A 163 -25.87 1.16 2.21
CA ASP A 163 -26.81 0.09 1.90
C ASP A 163 -26.77 -0.20 0.41
N LEU A 164 -26.28 -1.37 0.07
CA LEU A 164 -26.03 -1.81 -1.30
C LEU A 164 -27.05 -2.85 -1.74
N VAL A 165 -27.40 -2.85 -3.03
CA VAL A 165 -28.17 -3.91 -3.66
C VAL A 165 -27.44 -4.38 -4.90
N ALA A 166 -27.20 -5.67 -5.00
CA ALA A 166 -26.59 -6.32 -6.16
C ALA A 166 -27.67 -6.86 -7.11
N ASP A 167 -27.30 -7.09 -8.37
CA ASP A 167 -28.15 -7.72 -9.40
C ASP A 167 -27.81 -9.21 -9.61
N GLY A 168 -26.96 -9.77 -8.78
CA GLY A 168 -26.58 -11.18 -8.79
C GLY A 168 -25.81 -11.58 -7.53
N ALA A 169 -25.46 -12.85 -7.42
CA ALA A 169 -24.72 -13.38 -6.28
C ALA A 169 -23.37 -12.65 -6.11
N VAL A 170 -23.11 -12.20 -4.89
CA VAL A 170 -21.93 -11.41 -4.54
C VAL A 170 -20.89 -12.26 -3.85
N THR A 171 -19.64 -12.11 -4.28
CA THR A 171 -18.48 -12.59 -3.54
C THR A 171 -17.77 -11.40 -2.88
N LEU A 172 -17.55 -11.49 -1.57
CA LEU A 172 -16.76 -10.55 -0.79
C LEU A 172 -15.30 -11.00 -0.79
N HIS A 173 -14.42 -10.14 -1.31
CA HIS A 173 -12.98 -10.38 -1.32
C HIS A 173 -12.29 -9.44 -0.32
N ARG A 174 -11.37 -9.99 0.46
CA ARG A 174 -10.49 -9.26 1.38
C ARG A 174 -9.18 -10.01 1.57
N ALA A 175 -8.12 -9.30 1.93
CA ALA A 175 -6.82 -9.87 2.19
C ALA A 175 -6.35 -9.51 3.60
N ASP A 176 -5.71 -10.46 4.30
CA ASP A 176 -5.09 -10.19 5.58
C ASP A 176 -3.76 -9.44 5.39
N LYS A 177 -3.44 -8.56 6.33
CA LYS A 177 -2.07 -8.10 6.55
C LYS A 177 -1.23 -9.29 6.98
N THR A 178 0.00 -9.33 6.56
CA THR A 178 0.94 -10.35 7.04
C THR A 178 1.46 -9.99 8.43
N ALA A 179 1.77 -11.00 9.21
CA ALA A 179 2.45 -10.85 10.48
C ALA A 179 3.34 -12.06 10.66
N ALA A 180 4.61 -11.95 10.29
CA ALA A 180 5.61 -13.04 10.32
C ALA A 180 5.07 -14.36 9.74
N GLY A 181 4.18 -14.28 8.76
CA GLY A 181 3.44 -15.44 8.26
C GLY A 181 2.73 -15.18 6.94
N GLN A 182 1.75 -16.00 6.68
CA GLN A 182 1.07 -16.06 5.40
C GLN A 182 -0.01 -14.98 5.31
N GLY A 183 0.09 -14.11 4.31
CA GLY A 183 -1.05 -13.33 3.87
C GLY A 183 -2.11 -14.28 3.32
N LYS A 184 -3.37 -14.12 3.75
CA LYS A 184 -4.50 -14.91 3.26
C LYS A 184 -5.44 -14.03 2.46
N VAL A 185 -5.96 -14.58 1.39
CA VAL A 185 -7.11 -14.02 0.69
C VAL A 185 -8.36 -14.75 1.14
N HIS A 186 -9.42 -14.00 1.40
CA HIS A 186 -10.73 -14.52 1.73
C HIS A 186 -11.68 -14.18 0.59
N GLN A 187 -12.44 -15.17 0.15
CA GLN A 187 -13.44 -15.07 -0.92
C GLN A 187 -14.72 -15.71 -0.41
N ASP A 188 -15.58 -14.90 0.18
CA ASP A 188 -16.81 -15.38 0.81
C ASP A 188 -18.01 -15.06 -0.07
N VAL A 189 -18.77 -16.07 -0.48
CA VAL A 189 -20.06 -15.87 -1.13
C VAL A 189 -21.05 -15.38 -0.08
N ILE A 190 -21.67 -14.22 -0.32
CA ILE A 190 -22.61 -13.62 0.60
C ILE A 190 -23.93 -14.38 0.54
N GLY A 191 -24.25 -15.12 1.60
CA GLY A 191 -25.53 -15.79 1.81
C GLY A 191 -26.56 -14.93 2.56
N PRO A 192 -27.80 -15.43 2.77
CA PRO A 192 -28.82 -14.75 3.56
C PRO A 192 -28.39 -14.56 5.02
N ASN A 193 -28.64 -13.38 5.59
CA ASN A 193 -28.34 -13.02 6.97
C ASN A 193 -26.83 -13.21 7.36
N ALA A 194 -25.94 -13.17 6.38
CA ALA A 194 -24.51 -13.29 6.60
C ALA A 194 -23.98 -12.06 7.35
N LYS A 195 -22.95 -12.25 8.17
CA LYS A 195 -22.24 -11.19 8.90
C LYS A 195 -20.74 -11.42 8.81
N PHE A 196 -20.04 -10.42 8.31
CA PHE A 196 -18.58 -10.41 8.21
C PHE A 196 -18.07 -9.18 8.96
N GLY A 197 -17.39 -9.40 10.08
CA GLY A 197 -16.65 -8.38 10.80
C GLY A 197 -15.17 -8.59 10.59
N THR A 198 -14.44 -7.50 10.40
CA THR A 198 -12.97 -7.53 10.32
C THR A 198 -12.40 -6.57 11.34
N GLY A 199 -11.21 -6.89 11.85
CA GLY A 199 -10.44 -5.99 12.71
C GLY A 199 -9.26 -5.37 11.95
N THR A 200 -8.26 -4.94 12.70
CA THR A 200 -7.01 -4.35 12.19
C THR A 200 -6.12 -5.30 11.40
N SER A 201 -6.45 -6.60 11.39
CA SER A 201 -5.65 -7.64 10.73
C SER A 201 -5.77 -7.68 9.22
N ILE A 202 -6.76 -7.00 8.62
CA ILE A 202 -6.91 -6.97 7.16
C ILE A 202 -6.28 -5.72 6.54
N ILE A 203 -5.87 -5.83 5.27
CA ILE A 203 -5.59 -4.67 4.43
C ILE A 203 -6.91 -3.90 4.25
N PRO A 204 -6.94 -2.57 4.46
CA PRO A 204 -8.19 -1.83 4.59
C PRO A 204 -8.94 -1.62 3.25
N LEU A 205 -9.19 -2.71 2.53
CA LEU A 205 -9.97 -2.78 1.28
C LEU A 205 -10.85 -4.02 1.28
N ILE A 206 -12.13 -3.85 0.94
CA ILE A 206 -13.04 -4.93 0.58
C ILE A 206 -13.53 -4.71 -0.85
N ILE A 207 -13.64 -5.80 -1.61
CA ILE A 207 -14.14 -5.78 -2.98
C ILE A 207 -15.33 -6.73 -3.07
N LEU A 208 -16.45 -6.22 -3.59
CA LEU A 208 -17.70 -6.94 -3.81
C LEU A 208 -17.80 -7.19 -5.32
N GLY A 209 -17.77 -8.45 -5.73
CA GLY A 209 -17.83 -8.85 -7.14
C GLY A 209 -19.11 -9.60 -7.47
N VAL A 210 -19.74 -9.26 -8.60
CA VAL A 210 -20.85 -10.02 -9.20
C VAL A 210 -20.30 -10.80 -10.39
N GLY A 211 -19.81 -12.00 -10.10
CA GLY A 211 -19.12 -12.83 -11.09
C GLY A 211 -17.96 -12.11 -11.78
N SER A 212 -17.91 -12.17 -13.11
CA SER A 212 -16.93 -11.46 -13.94
C SER A 212 -17.50 -10.22 -14.64
N MET A 213 -18.65 -9.70 -14.17
CA MET A 213 -19.37 -8.63 -14.85
C MET A 213 -19.02 -7.25 -14.31
N HIS A 214 -19.12 -7.07 -13.01
CA HIS A 214 -18.89 -5.80 -12.33
C HIS A 214 -18.81 -5.96 -10.82
N GLY A 215 -18.44 -4.88 -10.14
CA GLY A 215 -18.42 -4.85 -8.70
C GLY A 215 -18.34 -3.45 -8.12
N ALA A 216 -18.27 -3.42 -6.79
CA ALA A 216 -18.00 -2.24 -5.99
C ALA A 216 -16.90 -2.55 -4.99
N TYR A 217 -16.22 -1.50 -4.51
CA TYR A 217 -15.26 -1.65 -3.44
C TYR A 217 -15.33 -0.48 -2.45
N LEU A 218 -14.97 -0.78 -1.20
CA LEU A 218 -14.81 0.17 -0.13
C LEU A 218 -13.42 0.02 0.48
N GLY A 219 -12.76 1.14 0.74
CA GLY A 219 -11.48 1.17 1.42
C GLY A 219 -11.40 2.34 2.41
N PHE A 220 -10.40 2.34 3.29
CA PHE A 220 -10.15 3.48 4.17
C PHE A 220 -8.66 3.69 4.44
N GLU A 221 -8.31 4.95 4.74
CA GLU A 221 -6.92 5.41 4.84
C GLU A 221 -6.46 5.47 6.30
N TRP A 222 -6.34 4.30 6.93
CA TRP A 222 -5.86 4.19 8.31
C TRP A 222 -5.20 2.85 8.58
N GLU A 223 -4.49 2.76 9.72
CA GLU A 223 -3.80 1.53 10.13
C GLU A 223 -4.62 0.64 11.05
N LEU A 224 -5.56 1.22 11.78
CA LEU A 224 -6.40 0.56 12.76
C LEU A 224 -7.85 0.48 12.26
N GLY A 225 -8.64 -0.39 12.90
CA GLY A 225 -10.06 -0.52 12.58
C GLY A 225 -10.36 -1.59 11.53
N GLY A 226 -11.57 -1.57 10.99
CA GLY A 226 -12.04 -2.60 10.08
C GLY A 226 -13.38 -2.29 9.45
N PHE A 227 -13.97 -3.33 8.84
CA PHE A 227 -15.26 -3.29 8.17
C PHE A 227 -16.29 -4.17 8.91
N ASN A 228 -17.55 -3.80 8.80
CA ASN A 228 -18.66 -4.71 9.01
C ASN A 228 -19.46 -4.80 7.71
N VAL A 229 -19.69 -6.01 7.23
CA VAL A 229 -20.56 -6.30 6.09
C VAL A 229 -21.63 -7.26 6.56
N SER A 230 -22.89 -6.96 6.30
CA SER A 230 -24.01 -7.84 6.62
C SER A 230 -25.03 -7.85 5.49
N SER A 231 -25.60 -9.01 5.23
CA SER A 231 -26.73 -9.15 4.30
C SER A 231 -28.06 -9.28 5.07
N GLN A 232 -29.15 -9.00 4.36
CA GLN A 232 -30.52 -9.25 4.82
C GLN A 232 -30.95 -10.70 4.50
N ALA A 233 -32.20 -11.02 4.75
CA ALA A 233 -32.79 -12.30 4.32
C ALA A 233 -32.71 -12.48 2.79
N ASP A 234 -32.81 -11.39 2.03
CA ASP A 234 -32.40 -11.30 0.64
C ASP A 234 -30.88 -11.03 0.59
N PRO A 235 -30.04 -11.98 0.17
CA PRO A 235 -28.58 -11.82 0.16
C PRO A 235 -28.09 -10.76 -0.82
N LEU A 236 -28.93 -10.32 -1.75
CA LEU A 236 -28.58 -9.22 -2.67
C LEU A 236 -28.64 -7.86 -1.99
N ARG A 237 -29.25 -7.76 -0.81
CA ARG A 237 -29.31 -6.53 0.01
C ARG A 237 -28.29 -6.59 1.14
N MET A 238 -27.36 -5.65 1.13
CA MET A 238 -26.23 -5.64 2.04
C MET A 238 -26.03 -4.25 2.66
N THR A 239 -25.53 -4.23 3.88
CA THR A 239 -24.98 -3.01 4.50
C THR A 239 -23.49 -3.21 4.70
N ALA A 240 -22.68 -2.26 4.24
CA ALA A 240 -21.26 -2.21 4.51
C ALA A 240 -20.92 -0.95 5.29
N SER A 241 -20.09 -1.07 6.33
CA SER A 241 -19.65 0.07 7.13
C SER A 241 -18.17 0.00 7.49
N VAL A 242 -17.56 1.16 7.68
CA VAL A 242 -16.13 1.34 7.95
C VAL A 242 -15.96 1.96 9.34
N HIS A 243 -15.17 1.33 10.20
CA HIS A 243 -14.93 1.70 11.59
C HIS A 243 -13.42 1.86 11.87
N PRO A 244 -12.80 3.00 11.51
CA PRO A 244 -11.35 3.20 11.68
C PRO A 244 -10.99 3.65 13.09
N ILE A 245 -11.93 4.09 13.90
CA ILE A 245 -11.70 4.60 15.26
C ILE A 245 -11.99 3.48 16.25
N THR A 246 -10.94 2.99 16.91
CA THR A 246 -11.00 1.82 17.81
C THR A 246 -11.02 2.19 19.29
N GLU A 247 -10.83 3.48 19.63
CA GLU A 247 -10.74 3.97 21.01
C GLU A 247 -11.37 5.35 21.18
N ASN A 248 -11.45 5.80 22.43
CA ASN A 248 -11.85 7.17 22.76
C ASN A 248 -10.71 8.13 22.44
N VAL A 249 -11.04 9.21 21.73
CA VAL A 249 -10.10 10.26 21.31
C VAL A 249 -10.59 11.61 21.82
N THR A 250 -9.90 12.19 22.80
CA THR A 250 -10.24 13.51 23.34
C THR A 250 -9.54 14.61 22.55
N ARG A 251 -10.27 15.67 22.27
CA ARG A 251 -9.78 16.89 21.64
C ARG A 251 -10.06 18.11 22.50
N ALA A 252 -9.00 18.82 22.87
CA ALA A 252 -9.10 20.07 23.57
C ALA A 252 -9.69 21.18 22.67
N ARG A 253 -10.02 22.33 23.30
CA ARG A 253 -10.48 23.51 22.55
C ARG A 253 -9.49 23.91 21.46
N GLY A 254 -10.01 24.10 20.26
CA GLY A 254 -9.23 24.49 19.08
C GLY A 254 -8.56 23.33 18.34
N GLU A 255 -8.55 22.14 18.93
CA GLU A 255 -8.02 20.96 18.24
C GLU A 255 -9.01 20.37 17.24
N VAL A 256 -8.46 19.61 16.30
CA VAL A 256 -9.21 18.94 15.23
C VAL A 256 -9.13 17.43 15.41
N PHE A 257 -10.28 16.77 15.31
CA PHE A 257 -10.40 15.34 15.19
C PHE A 257 -10.52 14.98 13.71
N LEU A 258 -9.65 14.11 13.21
CA LEU A 258 -9.67 13.59 11.85
C LEU A 258 -10.38 12.25 11.83
N ILE A 259 -11.39 12.09 10.98
CA ILE A 259 -11.93 10.80 10.59
C ILE A 259 -11.25 10.40 9.29
N PRO A 260 -10.55 9.24 9.26
CA PRO A 260 -9.78 8.83 8.10
C PRO A 260 -10.60 8.77 6.80
N ASN A 261 -9.96 9.08 5.67
CA ASN A 261 -10.60 9.04 4.37
C ASN A 261 -11.15 7.65 4.04
N VAL A 262 -12.29 7.64 3.35
CA VAL A 262 -12.95 6.44 2.85
C VAL A 262 -13.05 6.51 1.33
N TYR A 263 -12.95 5.38 0.68
CA TYR A 263 -12.97 5.22 -0.77
C TYR A 263 -14.22 4.45 -1.19
N TYR A 264 -15.01 5.03 -2.09
CA TYR A 264 -16.20 4.41 -2.69
C TYR A 264 -15.93 4.22 -4.17
N GLY A 265 -15.79 2.99 -4.63
CA GLY A 265 -15.48 2.71 -6.02
C GLY A 265 -16.39 1.67 -6.63
N THR A 266 -16.47 1.71 -7.96
CA THR A 266 -17.13 0.70 -8.79
C THR A 266 -16.20 0.30 -9.92
N TYR A 267 -16.46 -0.85 -10.52
CA TYR A 267 -15.68 -1.34 -11.65
C TYR A 267 -16.52 -2.23 -12.56
N ALA A 268 -16.11 -2.31 -13.83
CA ALA A 268 -16.57 -3.30 -14.79
C ALA A 268 -15.50 -4.39 -14.94
N GLY A 269 -15.90 -5.63 -15.09
CA GLY A 269 -15.01 -6.78 -15.20
C GLY A 269 -15.00 -7.67 -13.94
N ASP A 270 -13.93 -8.43 -13.77
CA ASP A 270 -13.73 -9.31 -12.63
C ASP A 270 -13.01 -8.62 -11.46
N ILE A 271 -12.69 -9.39 -10.43
CA ILE A 271 -12.02 -8.86 -9.23
C ILE A 271 -10.64 -8.27 -9.52
N ASP A 272 -9.90 -8.82 -10.49
CA ASP A 272 -8.59 -8.27 -10.87
C ASP A 272 -8.75 -6.87 -11.45
N ASP A 273 -9.83 -6.63 -12.23
CA ASP A 273 -10.13 -5.30 -12.76
C ASP A 273 -10.41 -4.30 -11.65
N GLY A 274 -11.25 -4.67 -10.68
CA GLY A 274 -11.56 -3.83 -9.52
C GLY A 274 -10.32 -3.51 -8.68
N SER A 275 -9.53 -4.53 -8.38
CA SER A 275 -8.26 -4.43 -7.67
C SER A 275 -7.28 -3.48 -8.40
N ASN A 276 -7.10 -3.67 -9.70
CA ASN A 276 -6.18 -2.88 -10.51
C ASN A 276 -6.63 -1.42 -10.65
N ARG A 277 -7.96 -1.15 -10.77
CA ARG A 277 -8.49 0.25 -10.77
C ARG A 277 -8.12 0.97 -9.50
N PHE A 278 -8.34 0.34 -8.34
CA PHE A 278 -7.97 0.93 -7.05
C PHE A 278 -6.46 1.14 -6.92
N LYS A 279 -5.62 0.13 -7.21
CA LYS A 279 -4.16 0.22 -7.09
C LYS A 279 -3.55 1.30 -7.99
N ARG A 280 -3.98 1.40 -9.24
CA ARG A 280 -3.51 2.46 -10.16
C ARG A 280 -3.92 3.84 -9.69
N TRP A 281 -5.17 3.99 -9.26
CA TRP A 281 -5.62 5.26 -8.67
C TRP A 281 -4.77 5.64 -7.45
N PHE A 282 -4.55 4.69 -6.54
CA PHE A 282 -3.74 4.90 -5.34
C PHE A 282 -2.30 5.27 -5.68
N TRP A 283 -1.69 4.55 -6.62
CA TRP A 283 -0.36 4.86 -7.15
C TRP A 283 -0.28 6.26 -7.75
N ASN A 284 -1.27 6.67 -8.52
CA ASN A 284 -1.25 7.94 -9.24
C ASN A 284 -1.56 9.15 -8.38
N HIS A 285 -2.41 8.99 -7.36
CA HIS A 285 -2.95 10.12 -6.61
C HIS A 285 -2.57 10.17 -5.13
N LYS A 286 -2.14 9.05 -4.55
CA LYS A 286 -1.86 8.97 -3.12
C LYS A 286 -0.38 8.79 -2.78
N ILE A 287 0.38 8.13 -3.63
CA ILE A 287 1.80 7.90 -3.39
C ILE A 287 2.61 9.11 -3.89
N PRO A 288 3.36 9.79 -3.01
CA PRO A 288 4.23 10.89 -3.41
C PRO A 288 5.28 10.44 -4.44
N ARG A 289 5.38 11.14 -5.55
CA ARG A 289 6.37 10.83 -6.59
C ARG A 289 7.81 10.94 -6.08
N SER A 290 8.05 11.80 -5.08
CA SER A 290 9.36 11.93 -4.42
C SER A 290 9.88 10.65 -3.78
N LEU A 291 9.00 9.66 -3.50
CA LEU A 291 9.44 8.33 -3.03
C LEU A 291 9.98 7.44 -4.15
N TYR A 292 9.73 7.81 -5.42
CA TYR A 292 10.09 7.03 -6.62
C TYR A 292 10.52 7.95 -7.76
N ASP A 293 11.16 9.06 -7.47
CA ASP A 293 11.60 10.04 -8.45
C ASP A 293 12.73 9.51 -9.35
N ASN A 294 13.47 8.51 -8.89
CA ASN A 294 14.52 7.84 -9.63
C ASN A 294 13.98 6.55 -10.28
N LYS A 295 14.34 6.32 -11.56
CA LYS A 295 14.01 5.09 -12.28
C LYS A 295 14.57 3.81 -11.61
N ASN A 296 15.59 3.94 -10.76
CA ASN A 296 16.21 2.85 -10.03
C ASN A 296 15.52 2.54 -8.68
N GLU A 297 14.40 3.18 -8.37
CA GLU A 297 13.68 2.96 -7.13
C GLU A 297 12.44 2.07 -7.34
N PRO A 298 12.10 1.23 -6.36
CA PRO A 298 12.87 0.95 -5.13
C PRO A 298 14.16 0.21 -5.43
N TRP A 299 15.17 0.46 -4.61
CA TRP A 299 16.49 -0.14 -4.78
C TRP A 299 16.47 -1.65 -4.57
N VAL A 300 17.32 -2.37 -5.30
CA VAL A 300 17.65 -3.76 -4.98
C VAL A 300 18.46 -3.75 -3.70
N GLU A 301 17.86 -4.24 -2.63
CA GLU A 301 18.46 -4.27 -1.31
C GLU A 301 19.18 -5.60 -1.06
N VAL A 302 20.35 -5.54 -0.47
CA VAL A 302 21.11 -6.72 -0.04
C VAL A 302 21.30 -6.68 1.46
N CYS A 303 20.89 -7.75 2.13
CA CYS A 303 21.25 -8.02 3.51
C CYS A 303 22.67 -8.63 3.57
N ILE A 304 23.50 -8.08 4.43
CA ILE A 304 24.95 -8.37 4.43
C ILE A 304 25.40 -9.42 5.44
N GLN A 305 24.49 -10.19 5.99
CA GLN A 305 24.83 -11.21 7.00
C GLN A 305 25.86 -12.27 6.54
N GLU A 306 26.15 -12.35 5.24
CA GLU A 306 27.04 -13.39 4.69
C GLU A 306 28.34 -12.93 4.04
N ILE A 307 28.73 -11.65 4.17
CA ILE A 307 30.03 -11.23 3.67
C ILE A 307 31.13 -11.77 4.56
N GLY A 308 31.63 -12.94 4.22
CA GLY A 308 32.78 -13.56 4.93
C GLY A 308 32.58 -14.99 5.43
N GLY A 309 31.48 -15.66 5.09
CA GLY A 309 31.28 -17.09 5.39
C GLY A 309 31.15 -17.41 6.88
N LYS A 310 30.84 -16.43 7.71
CA LYS A 310 30.50 -16.61 9.12
C LYS A 310 29.08 -16.06 9.31
N GLY A 311 28.10 -16.92 9.39
CA GLY A 311 26.72 -16.53 9.62
C GLY A 311 26.60 -15.48 10.72
N ASN A 312 25.73 -14.47 10.52
CA ASN A 312 25.48 -13.35 11.43
C ASN A 312 26.61 -12.32 11.59
N THR A 313 27.37 -12.01 10.57
CA THR A 313 28.30 -10.88 10.64
C THR A 313 27.61 -9.56 10.29
N SER A 314 27.24 -8.82 11.32
CA SER A 314 26.92 -7.40 11.20
C SER A 314 28.05 -6.65 10.51
N ILE A 315 27.75 -5.66 9.66
CA ILE A 315 28.75 -4.70 9.24
C ILE A 315 29.20 -3.91 10.47
N THR A 316 30.49 -3.81 10.64
CA THR A 316 31.13 -3.06 11.70
C THR A 316 32.10 -2.05 11.11
N GLY A 317 32.62 -1.13 11.92
CA GLY A 317 33.67 -0.21 11.50
C GLY A 317 34.92 -0.88 10.96
N SER A 318 35.12 -2.19 11.23
CA SER A 318 36.22 -3.00 10.69
C SER A 318 35.86 -3.74 9.40
N THR A 319 34.64 -3.59 8.85
CA THR A 319 34.26 -4.24 7.59
C THR A 319 35.15 -3.75 6.46
N PRO A 320 35.80 -4.65 5.70
CA PRO A 320 36.68 -4.26 4.62
C PRO A 320 35.94 -3.47 3.53
N GLN A 321 36.58 -2.43 3.00
CA GLN A 321 36.01 -1.58 1.94
C GLN A 321 35.65 -2.39 0.68
N ASP A 322 36.42 -3.41 0.33
CA ASP A 322 36.17 -4.27 -0.82
C ASP A 322 34.87 -5.11 -0.69
N ALA A 323 34.36 -5.29 0.54
CA ALA A 323 33.08 -5.96 0.74
C ALA A 323 31.91 -5.21 0.10
N TYR A 324 31.87 -3.89 0.24
CA TYR A 324 30.85 -3.04 -0.40
C TYR A 324 30.98 -3.06 -1.92
N GLY A 325 32.23 -3.02 -2.44
CA GLY A 325 32.50 -3.15 -3.87
C GLY A 325 32.00 -4.48 -4.46
N ARG A 326 32.12 -5.59 -3.73
CA ARG A 326 31.58 -6.89 -4.15
C ARG A 326 30.05 -6.87 -4.24
N LEU A 327 29.35 -6.21 -3.29
CA LEU A 327 27.91 -6.05 -3.34
C LEU A 327 27.45 -5.24 -4.55
N ALA A 328 28.13 -4.13 -4.83
CA ALA A 328 27.86 -3.36 -6.06
C ALA A 328 28.07 -4.22 -7.31
N ALA A 329 29.12 -5.03 -7.35
CA ALA A 329 29.47 -5.88 -8.49
C ALA A 329 28.42 -6.98 -8.78
N ILE A 330 27.69 -7.49 -7.77
CA ILE A 330 26.57 -8.43 -8.00
C ILE A 330 25.30 -7.75 -8.45
N GLY A 331 25.25 -6.42 -8.43
CA GLY A 331 24.10 -5.64 -8.88
C GLY A 331 23.21 -5.10 -7.78
N ALA A 332 23.63 -5.15 -6.50
CA ALA A 332 22.96 -4.45 -5.42
C ALA A 332 22.93 -2.93 -5.66
N GLU A 333 21.97 -2.26 -5.08
CA GLU A 333 21.81 -0.81 -5.12
C GLU A 333 21.73 -0.21 -3.72
N CYS A 334 21.39 -1.02 -2.72
CA CYS A 334 21.28 -0.62 -1.33
C CYS A 334 21.81 -1.72 -0.40
N VAL A 335 22.46 -1.32 0.68
CA VAL A 335 22.90 -2.24 1.73
C VAL A 335 22.06 -2.03 2.96
N LYS A 336 21.44 -3.10 3.44
CA LYS A 336 20.64 -3.11 4.67
C LYS A 336 21.51 -3.56 5.85
N MET A 337 21.45 -2.81 6.93
CA MET A 337 22.16 -3.12 8.16
C MET A 337 21.24 -3.13 9.37
N ASP A 338 21.14 -4.30 10.02
CA ASP A 338 20.25 -4.53 11.15
C ASP A 338 20.97 -4.52 12.52
N PHE A 339 22.31 -4.74 12.59
CA PHE A 339 23.08 -4.98 13.81
C PHE A 339 24.19 -3.94 14.07
N TRP A 340 23.94 -2.71 13.81
CA TRP A 340 24.96 -1.66 13.81
C TRP A 340 25.37 -1.13 15.19
N ASP A 341 24.54 -1.33 16.21
CA ASP A 341 24.74 -0.76 17.54
C ASP A 341 25.65 -1.57 18.45
N GLY A 342 26.04 -2.79 18.03
CA GLY A 342 26.91 -3.67 18.79
C GLY A 342 26.29 -4.27 20.03
N SER A 343 24.95 -4.20 20.19
CA SER A 343 24.25 -4.81 21.33
C SER A 343 24.38 -6.34 21.40
N GLY A 344 24.81 -6.96 20.30
CA GLY A 344 24.87 -8.42 20.14
C GLY A 344 23.51 -9.09 20.13
N LYS A 345 22.45 -8.32 20.15
CA LYS A 345 21.06 -8.78 20.10
C LYS A 345 20.43 -8.25 18.82
N CYS A 346 20.30 -9.14 17.84
CA CYS A 346 19.46 -8.99 16.69
C CYS A 346 18.12 -8.37 17.08
N TRP A 347 17.63 -7.41 16.35
CA TRP A 347 16.30 -6.81 16.50
C TRP A 347 16.08 -5.96 17.78
N TYR A 348 17.03 -5.88 18.68
CA TYR A 348 16.95 -5.10 19.93
C TYR A 348 18.03 -4.04 19.96
N ASN A 349 17.89 -3.01 19.14
CA ASN A 349 18.78 -1.86 19.18
C ASN A 349 18.74 -1.20 20.55
N GLN A 350 19.83 -0.57 20.92
CA GLN A 350 19.82 0.31 22.07
C GLN A 350 18.87 1.47 21.80
N ARG A 351 18.05 1.80 22.79
CA ARG A 351 16.99 2.80 22.65
C ARG A 351 17.51 4.21 22.40
N ASP A 352 18.78 4.49 22.76
CA ASP A 352 19.44 5.74 22.47
C ASP A 352 19.83 5.92 21.00
N TRP A 353 19.71 4.83 20.18
CA TRP A 353 20.12 4.79 18.78
C TRP A 353 21.54 5.33 18.57
N MET A 354 22.47 4.93 19.44
CA MET A 354 23.87 5.30 19.36
C MET A 354 24.73 4.09 18.95
N PHE A 355 25.72 4.33 18.10
CA PHE A 355 26.73 3.33 17.80
C PHE A 355 27.69 3.16 19.00
N ARG A 356 28.33 2.00 19.06
CA ARG A 356 29.34 1.70 20.08
C ARG A 356 30.74 1.95 19.53
N PRO A 357 31.56 2.78 20.20
CA PRO A 357 32.93 3.06 19.74
C PRO A 357 33.80 1.81 19.60
N GLU A 358 33.52 0.75 20.36
CA GLU A 358 34.22 -0.54 20.28
C GLU A 358 33.98 -1.24 18.94
N ILE A 359 32.80 -1.03 18.35
CA ILE A 359 32.40 -1.57 17.05
C ILE A 359 32.78 -0.60 15.92
N TRP A 360 32.72 0.70 16.20
CA TRP A 360 32.97 1.79 15.26
C TRP A 360 34.05 2.74 15.79
N PRO A 361 35.33 2.31 15.89
CA PRO A 361 36.39 3.08 16.55
C PRO A 361 36.69 4.41 15.84
N ASN A 362 36.38 4.52 14.57
CA ASN A 362 36.60 5.74 13.77
C ASN A 362 35.33 6.60 13.59
N GLY A 363 34.26 6.30 14.36
CA GLY A 363 32.95 6.88 14.18
C GLY A 363 32.07 6.04 13.26
N PHE A 364 30.75 6.37 13.22
CA PHE A 364 29.79 5.62 12.41
C PHE A 364 29.85 6.06 10.95
N ASP A 365 30.62 5.32 10.16
CA ASP A 365 30.94 5.64 8.75
C ASP A 365 30.27 4.69 7.74
N PHE A 366 29.26 3.90 8.17
CA PHE A 366 28.57 2.93 7.34
C PHE A 366 28.05 3.50 6.02
N ALA A 367 27.25 4.58 6.09
CA ALA A 367 26.69 5.17 4.89
C ALA A 367 27.78 5.80 4.00
N ALA A 368 28.82 6.40 4.58
CA ALA A 368 29.94 6.93 3.81
C ALA A 368 30.62 5.84 2.99
N LYS A 369 30.92 4.69 3.60
CA LYS A 369 31.54 3.54 2.90
C LYS A 369 30.61 2.92 1.84
N THR A 370 29.31 2.84 2.09
CA THR A 370 28.36 2.37 1.07
C THR A 370 28.30 3.34 -0.12
N HIS A 371 28.30 4.65 0.13
CA HIS A 371 28.30 5.66 -0.91
C HIS A 371 29.59 5.65 -1.76
N GLU A 372 30.76 5.42 -1.15
CA GLU A 372 32.02 5.23 -1.87
C GLU A 372 31.98 4.06 -2.86
N ALA A 373 31.20 3.02 -2.55
CA ALA A 373 30.98 1.89 -3.44
C ALA A 373 29.81 2.11 -4.43
N GLY A 374 29.19 3.29 -4.44
CA GLY A 374 28.04 3.60 -5.30
C GLY A 374 26.72 3.02 -4.83
N LEU A 375 26.64 2.58 -3.57
CA LEU A 375 25.45 1.98 -2.95
C LEU A 375 24.73 2.96 -2.04
N LYS A 376 23.46 2.68 -1.73
CA LYS A 376 22.65 3.34 -0.72
C LYS A 376 22.69 2.60 0.61
N ALA A 377 22.43 3.31 1.70
CA ALA A 377 22.47 2.80 3.06
C ALA A 377 21.05 2.70 3.65
N SER A 378 20.61 1.50 3.99
CA SER A 378 19.39 1.24 4.76
C SER A 378 19.76 0.90 6.20
N LEU A 379 19.25 1.68 7.15
CA LEU A 379 19.59 1.52 8.56
C LEU A 379 18.34 1.15 9.36
N TYR A 380 18.43 0.03 10.05
CA TYR A 380 17.43 -0.40 11.00
C TYR A 380 17.55 0.40 12.31
N MET A 381 16.52 1.13 12.65
CA MET A 381 16.35 1.76 13.96
C MET A 381 15.00 1.33 14.51
N GLY A 382 15.01 0.22 15.23
CA GLY A 382 13.81 -0.37 15.78
C GLY A 382 13.44 0.22 17.13
N GLY A 383 12.15 0.10 17.47
CA GLY A 383 11.60 0.75 18.64
C GLY A 383 11.50 2.26 18.46
N THR A 384 11.10 2.95 19.52
CA THR A 384 11.09 4.41 19.56
C THR A 384 12.34 4.93 20.28
N TYR A 385 12.84 6.09 19.85
CA TYR A 385 14.01 6.72 20.46
C TYR A 385 13.82 6.95 21.95
N ASN A 386 14.71 6.39 22.79
CA ASN A 386 14.65 6.44 24.26
C ASN A 386 13.27 6.04 24.84
N ASP A 387 12.60 5.07 24.19
CA ASP A 387 11.26 4.62 24.58
C ASP A 387 10.22 5.76 24.65
N CYS A 388 10.36 6.79 23.81
CA CYS A 388 9.42 7.88 23.81
C CYS A 388 8.00 7.41 23.43
N ASP A 389 7.01 8.00 24.08
CA ASP A 389 5.60 7.66 23.85
C ASP A 389 5.04 8.44 22.65
N LEU A 390 4.89 7.77 21.53
CA LEU A 390 4.31 8.35 20.31
C LEU A 390 2.83 8.77 20.47
N ALA A 391 2.13 8.33 21.51
CA ALA A 391 0.80 8.85 21.80
C ALA A 391 0.83 10.31 22.28
N THR A 392 2.01 10.85 22.60
CA THR A 392 2.20 12.24 23.05
C THR A 392 2.89 13.11 21.99
N ILE A 393 2.64 14.41 22.04
CA ILE A 393 3.34 15.39 21.20
C ILE A 393 4.83 15.44 21.54
N ALA A 394 5.18 15.36 22.82
CA ALA A 394 6.57 15.37 23.26
C ALA A 394 7.35 14.15 22.73
N GLY A 395 6.75 12.97 22.78
CA GLY A 395 7.35 11.76 22.22
C GLY A 395 7.50 11.84 20.70
N ARG A 396 6.47 12.31 20.00
CA ARG A 396 6.55 12.58 18.56
C ARG A 396 7.72 13.51 18.18
N ASP A 397 7.84 14.62 18.89
CA ASP A 397 8.85 15.64 18.59
C ASP A 397 10.26 15.13 18.92
N ALA A 398 10.41 14.32 19.99
CA ALA A 398 11.67 13.66 20.33
C ALA A 398 12.10 12.64 19.27
N GLU A 399 11.17 11.79 18.80
CA GLU A 399 11.41 10.83 17.72
C GLU A 399 11.83 11.53 16.43
N LEU A 400 11.06 12.54 16.00
CA LEU A 400 11.36 13.31 14.80
C LEU A 400 12.74 13.97 14.87
N ALA A 401 13.08 14.59 16.00
CA ALA A 401 14.40 15.22 16.21
C ALA A 401 15.52 14.19 16.14
N ALA A 402 15.31 13.00 16.70
CA ALA A 402 16.29 11.92 16.67
C ALA A 402 16.53 11.38 15.26
N VAL A 403 15.47 11.15 14.48
CA VAL A 403 15.58 10.70 13.07
C VAL A 403 16.24 11.76 12.20
N LEU A 404 15.80 13.02 12.29
CA LEU A 404 16.41 14.14 11.55
C LEU A 404 17.90 14.29 11.86
N THR A 405 18.29 14.22 13.13
CA THR A 405 19.70 14.36 13.55
C THR A 405 20.57 13.29 12.90
N ARG A 406 20.11 12.05 12.79
CA ARG A 406 20.87 10.94 12.20
C ARG A 406 20.90 11.01 10.68
N TYR A 407 19.78 11.36 10.08
CA TYR A 407 19.73 11.59 8.63
C TYR A 407 20.67 12.73 8.21
N ASP A 408 20.63 13.87 8.91
CA ASP A 408 21.47 15.04 8.61
C ASP A 408 22.96 14.80 8.86
N LYS A 409 23.31 13.85 9.73
CA LYS A 409 24.67 13.34 9.90
C LYS A 409 25.09 12.35 8.80
N GLY A 410 24.21 12.03 7.86
CA GLY A 410 24.49 11.09 6.78
C GLY A 410 24.61 9.63 7.22
N TRP A 411 23.87 9.20 8.25
CA TRP A 411 23.95 7.82 8.73
C TRP A 411 23.21 6.83 7.84
N PHE A 412 22.20 7.28 7.09
CA PHE A 412 21.37 6.44 6.21
C PHE A 412 20.70 7.26 5.11
N ASP A 413 20.32 6.60 4.02
CA ASP A 413 19.40 7.08 2.99
C ASP A 413 17.97 6.58 3.25
N MET A 414 17.82 5.38 3.82
CA MET A 414 16.55 4.74 4.11
C MET A 414 16.47 4.33 5.58
N TRP A 415 15.38 4.72 6.23
CA TRP A 415 15.04 4.29 7.59
C TRP A 415 14.18 3.03 7.52
N ARG A 416 14.63 1.97 8.20
CA ARG A 416 13.84 0.75 8.40
C ARG A 416 13.34 0.70 9.83
N THR A 417 12.01 0.49 10.00
CA THR A 417 11.40 0.16 11.28
C THR A 417 10.93 -1.28 11.31
N ASP A 418 10.94 -1.87 12.49
CA ASP A 418 10.44 -3.21 12.72
C ASP A 418 9.77 -3.33 14.08
N LEU A 419 9.04 -4.42 14.29
CA LEU A 419 8.34 -4.70 15.53
C LEU A 419 9.22 -5.41 16.54
N TYR A 420 8.90 -5.13 17.81
CA TYR A 420 9.36 -5.89 18.96
C TYR A 420 8.20 -6.54 19.68
N THR A 421 8.49 -7.67 20.32
CA THR A 421 7.58 -8.30 21.26
C THR A 421 7.32 -7.37 22.45
N ALA A 422 6.06 -7.29 22.87
CA ALA A 422 5.60 -6.50 24.00
C ALA A 422 6.57 -6.46 25.21
N PRO A 423 6.65 -5.35 25.98
CA PRO A 423 5.66 -4.28 26.08
C PRO A 423 5.91 -3.07 25.17
N ARG A 424 6.82 -3.15 24.23
CA ARG A 424 7.37 -2.03 23.47
C ARG A 424 7.16 -2.21 21.97
N GLU A 425 5.91 -2.31 21.55
CA GLU A 425 5.62 -2.29 20.13
C GLU A 425 5.90 -0.87 19.58
N PRO A 426 6.86 -0.68 18.65
CA PRO A 426 7.16 0.63 18.10
C PRO A 426 6.05 1.15 17.20
N MET A 427 5.17 0.25 16.73
CA MET A 427 4.05 0.65 15.89
C MET A 427 2.88 1.04 16.76
N PRO A 428 2.40 2.27 16.59
CA PRO A 428 1.33 2.81 17.43
C PRO A 428 0.04 1.99 17.32
N GLN A 429 -0.52 1.64 18.46
CA GLN A 429 -1.81 0.93 18.58
C GLN A 429 -2.95 1.90 18.95
N THR A 430 -2.64 3.17 19.17
CA THR A 430 -3.60 4.21 19.49
C THR A 430 -3.79 5.17 18.32
N TYR A 431 -4.95 5.80 18.25
CA TYR A 431 -5.25 6.81 17.23
C TYR A 431 -4.18 7.92 17.20
N GLN A 432 -3.84 8.48 18.38
CA GLN A 432 -2.87 9.57 18.44
C GLN A 432 -1.47 9.12 18.09
N GLY A 433 -1.09 7.91 18.50
CA GLY A 433 0.19 7.31 18.14
C GLY A 433 0.33 7.12 16.62
N VAL A 434 -0.71 6.58 15.96
CA VAL A 434 -0.74 6.46 14.49
C VAL A 434 -0.60 7.84 13.84
N ALA A 435 -1.40 8.82 14.27
CA ALA A 435 -1.34 10.17 13.70
C ALA A 435 0.05 10.81 13.85
N ASN A 436 0.69 10.64 15.01
CA ASN A 436 2.03 11.14 15.27
C ASN A 436 3.11 10.43 14.47
N PHE A 437 3.01 9.11 14.32
CA PHE A 437 3.91 8.33 13.48
C PHE A 437 3.85 8.76 12.00
N LEU A 438 2.64 8.89 11.47
CA LEU A 438 2.45 9.40 10.11
C LEU A 438 2.98 10.83 9.94
N TYR A 439 2.79 11.69 10.95
CA TYR A 439 3.34 13.05 10.97
C TYR A 439 4.88 13.06 10.87
N ILE A 440 5.57 12.17 11.57
CA ILE A 440 7.04 12.05 11.49
C ILE A 440 7.47 11.79 10.06
N HIS A 441 6.85 10.81 9.39
CA HIS A 441 7.18 10.49 7.99
C HIS A 441 6.82 11.63 7.03
N ASP A 442 5.70 12.32 7.24
CA ASP A 442 5.33 13.51 6.45
C ASP A 442 6.39 14.61 6.56
N GLN A 443 6.92 14.86 7.78
CA GLN A 443 7.98 15.84 7.98
C GLN A 443 9.29 15.41 7.33
N MET A 444 9.63 14.11 7.38
CA MET A 444 10.81 13.57 6.72
C MET A 444 10.71 13.72 5.20
N ILE A 445 9.63 13.30 4.59
CA ILE A 445 9.39 13.39 3.13
C ILE A 445 9.41 14.85 2.66
N LYS A 446 8.75 15.73 3.41
CA LYS A 446 8.67 17.16 3.08
C LYS A 446 10.02 17.87 3.14
N ASN A 447 10.81 17.60 4.18
CA ASN A 447 12.01 18.35 4.47
C ASN A 447 13.29 17.67 3.97
N ARG A 448 13.23 16.40 3.56
CA ARG A 448 14.36 15.57 3.12
C ARG A 448 13.99 14.77 1.86
N PRO A 449 14.01 15.38 0.66
CA PRO A 449 13.57 14.72 -0.58
C PRO A 449 14.26 13.38 -0.88
N GLY A 450 15.50 13.20 -0.42
CA GLY A 450 16.25 11.94 -0.55
C GLY A 450 15.85 10.85 0.44
N TYR A 451 15.01 11.16 1.44
CA TYR A 451 14.56 10.21 2.46
C TYR A 451 13.72 9.09 1.86
N ARG A 452 14.01 7.85 2.30
CA ARG A 452 13.23 6.65 1.98
C ARG A 452 12.87 5.91 3.26
N TYR A 453 11.78 5.16 3.19
CA TYR A 453 11.26 4.43 4.34
C TYR A 453 10.91 2.99 3.98
N GLU A 454 11.47 2.05 4.74
CA GLU A 454 11.11 0.65 4.73
C GLU A 454 10.27 0.32 5.97
N ASN A 455 9.07 -0.16 5.73
CA ASN A 455 8.18 -0.67 6.75
C ASN A 455 8.30 -2.20 6.82
N CYS A 456 8.81 -2.76 7.92
CA CYS A 456 8.78 -4.21 8.13
C CYS A 456 7.63 -4.60 9.06
N CYS A 457 7.67 -4.16 10.29
CA CYS A 457 6.61 -4.38 11.26
C CYS A 457 6.24 -5.85 11.40
N ASN A 458 7.21 -6.67 11.74
CA ASN A 458 7.02 -8.11 11.92
C ASN A 458 6.41 -8.77 10.66
N GLY A 459 7.03 -8.51 9.49
CA GLY A 459 6.61 -9.09 8.23
C GLY A 459 5.25 -8.61 7.71
N GLY A 460 4.99 -7.30 7.79
CA GLY A 460 3.81 -6.68 7.16
C GLY A 460 2.56 -6.56 8.03
N LYS A 461 2.68 -6.68 9.35
CA LYS A 461 1.56 -6.48 10.28
C LYS A 461 0.94 -5.07 10.21
N TYR A 462 1.74 -4.07 9.81
CA TYR A 462 1.35 -2.66 9.72
C TYR A 462 1.38 -2.19 8.27
N MET A 463 0.32 -2.51 7.53
CA MET A 463 0.23 -2.30 6.08
C MET A 463 -1.15 -1.74 5.69
N GLY A 464 -1.49 -0.60 6.29
CA GLY A 464 -2.68 0.16 5.91
C GLY A 464 -2.36 1.21 4.83
N PHE A 465 -3.40 1.84 4.28
CA PHE A 465 -3.19 2.81 3.20
C PHE A 465 -2.58 4.13 3.65
N ALA A 466 -2.66 4.47 4.95
CA ALA A 466 -2.01 5.67 5.45
C ALA A 466 -0.48 5.53 5.44
N ILE A 467 0.06 4.38 5.87
CA ILE A 467 1.51 4.16 5.82
C ILE A 467 2.01 3.88 4.40
N CYS A 468 1.19 3.23 3.55
CA CYS A 468 1.53 2.97 2.14
C CYS A 468 1.84 4.24 1.35
N GLN A 469 1.28 5.38 1.73
CA GLN A 469 1.59 6.68 1.13
C GLN A 469 2.97 7.23 1.53
N ARG A 470 3.62 6.65 2.52
CA ARG A 470 4.85 7.18 3.13
C ARG A 470 6.02 6.20 3.03
N MET A 471 5.76 4.95 2.68
CA MET A 471 6.79 3.92 2.54
C MET A 471 7.23 3.75 1.09
N THR A 472 8.50 3.44 0.90
CA THR A 472 9.03 2.97 -0.38
C THR A 472 8.59 1.53 -0.62
N PHE A 473 8.70 0.69 0.40
CA PHE A 473 8.17 -0.67 0.40
C PHE A 473 7.96 -1.20 1.82
N CYS A 474 7.23 -2.31 1.91
CA CYS A 474 7.02 -3.08 3.13
C CYS A 474 7.63 -4.46 2.96
N THR A 475 8.46 -4.89 3.92
CA THR A 475 8.80 -6.31 4.07
C THR A 475 7.54 -7.03 4.54
N MET A 476 6.95 -7.83 3.66
CA MET A 476 5.65 -8.46 3.89
C MET A 476 5.75 -9.89 4.42
N ASN A 477 6.97 -10.43 4.49
CA ASN A 477 7.22 -11.81 4.89
C ASN A 477 8.60 -11.92 5.52
N ASP A 478 8.68 -12.45 6.75
CA ASP A 478 9.91 -12.77 7.48
C ASP A 478 10.18 -14.28 7.48
N ARG A 479 9.59 -15.01 6.55
CA ARG A 479 9.72 -16.44 6.45
C ARG A 479 10.75 -16.84 5.41
N ASP A 480 11.96 -17.05 5.88
CA ASP A 480 13.07 -17.53 5.08
C ASP A 480 12.76 -18.89 4.42
N ASN A 481 13.21 -19.05 3.19
CA ASN A 481 13.27 -20.33 2.46
C ASN A 481 11.94 -20.98 2.04
N ASN A 482 10.79 -20.33 2.18
CA ASN A 482 9.52 -20.88 1.69
C ASN A 482 8.94 -20.08 0.52
N ALA A 483 9.41 -20.37 -0.68
CA ALA A 483 8.98 -19.69 -1.90
C ALA A 483 7.46 -19.80 -2.17
N ALA A 484 6.80 -20.92 -1.81
CA ALA A 484 5.36 -21.07 -2.00
C ALA A 484 4.57 -20.18 -1.05
N GLU A 485 4.94 -20.09 0.23
CA GLU A 485 4.32 -19.19 1.20
C GLU A 485 4.52 -17.72 0.80
N THR A 486 5.70 -17.36 0.33
CA THR A 486 5.98 -16.01 -0.21
C THR A 486 5.06 -15.68 -1.38
N ARG A 487 4.88 -16.60 -2.34
CA ARG A 487 3.95 -16.39 -3.45
C ARG A 487 2.49 -16.31 -3.03
N THR A 488 2.09 -17.09 -2.00
CA THR A 488 0.77 -16.96 -1.38
C THR A 488 0.54 -15.55 -0.83
N THR A 489 1.56 -14.98 -0.18
CA THR A 489 1.53 -13.60 0.34
C THR A 489 1.45 -12.57 -0.78
N TYR A 490 2.25 -12.70 -1.84
CA TYR A 490 2.13 -11.83 -3.02
C TYR A 490 0.75 -11.92 -3.65
N PHE A 491 0.22 -13.14 -3.84
CA PHE A 491 -1.11 -13.37 -4.38
C PHE A 491 -2.17 -12.60 -3.58
N ALA A 492 -2.14 -12.69 -2.24
CA ALA A 492 -3.11 -12.02 -1.37
C ALA A 492 -2.93 -10.48 -1.38
N ASN A 493 -1.71 -10.00 -1.14
CA ASN A 493 -1.49 -8.57 -0.91
C ASN A 493 -1.61 -7.73 -2.18
N THR A 494 -1.34 -8.31 -3.35
CA THR A 494 -1.48 -7.61 -4.64
C THR A 494 -2.92 -7.35 -5.06
N TYR A 495 -3.93 -7.82 -4.33
CA TYR A 495 -5.31 -7.34 -4.50
C TYR A 495 -5.50 -5.88 -4.03
N ALA A 496 -4.66 -5.37 -3.15
CA ALA A 496 -4.83 -4.05 -2.58
C ALA A 496 -3.59 -3.15 -2.67
N ILE A 497 -2.38 -3.74 -2.62
CA ILE A 497 -1.11 -3.01 -2.57
C ILE A 497 -0.39 -3.16 -3.91
N ASN A 498 0.20 -2.05 -4.39
CA ASN A 498 1.02 -2.10 -5.59
C ASN A 498 2.23 -3.01 -5.37
N PRO A 499 2.53 -3.95 -6.28
CA PRO A 499 3.58 -4.95 -6.08
C PRO A 499 4.96 -4.35 -5.85
N VAL A 500 5.24 -3.16 -6.38
CA VAL A 500 6.52 -2.47 -6.14
C VAL A 500 6.69 -2.04 -4.68
N GLN A 501 5.61 -1.94 -3.91
CA GLN A 501 5.63 -1.63 -2.48
C GLN A 501 5.71 -2.89 -1.60
N LEU A 502 5.72 -4.07 -2.18
CA LEU A 502 5.82 -5.34 -1.47
C LEU A 502 7.22 -5.91 -1.65
N LYS A 503 7.87 -6.28 -0.54
CA LYS A 503 9.20 -6.88 -0.52
C LYS A 503 9.15 -8.19 0.26
N SER A 504 9.71 -9.25 -0.30
CA SER A 504 9.90 -10.52 0.40
C SER A 504 11.32 -10.63 0.95
N ASP A 505 11.46 -11.48 1.95
CA ASP A 505 12.74 -11.96 2.46
C ASP A 505 12.73 -13.49 2.35
N LEU A 506 13.37 -14.02 1.32
CA LEU A 506 13.48 -15.47 1.10
C LEU A 506 14.75 -16.08 1.68
N GLY A 507 15.58 -15.26 2.32
CA GLY A 507 16.91 -15.68 2.70
C GLY A 507 17.82 -15.93 1.49
N PRO A 508 18.90 -16.74 1.62
CA PRO A 508 19.82 -16.98 0.51
C PRO A 508 19.15 -17.76 -0.61
N ALA A 509 18.65 -17.05 -1.63
CA ALA A 509 18.10 -17.69 -2.82
C ALA A 509 19.23 -18.32 -3.64
N THR A 510 19.16 -19.61 -3.87
CA THR A 510 20.23 -20.37 -4.55
C THR A 510 19.87 -20.79 -5.96
N THR A 511 18.62 -20.62 -6.37
CA THR A 511 18.10 -21.06 -7.66
C THR A 511 17.36 -19.96 -8.39
N ALA A 512 17.21 -20.09 -9.72
CA ALA A 512 16.35 -19.22 -10.50
C ALA A 512 14.90 -19.21 -10.01
N TYR A 513 14.40 -20.33 -9.49
CA TYR A 513 13.05 -20.45 -8.95
C TYR A 513 12.83 -19.51 -7.74
N ASP A 514 13.80 -19.43 -6.83
CA ASP A 514 13.73 -18.55 -5.65
C ASP A 514 13.83 -17.08 -6.05
N LEU A 515 14.83 -16.72 -6.85
CA LEU A 515 15.03 -15.35 -7.33
C LEU A 515 13.82 -14.83 -8.13
N ARG A 516 13.16 -15.69 -8.92
CA ARG A 516 11.93 -15.33 -9.62
C ARG A 516 10.76 -15.11 -8.67
N THR A 517 10.73 -15.81 -7.53
CA THR A 517 9.75 -15.52 -6.49
C THR A 517 9.97 -14.11 -5.91
N ASP A 518 11.21 -13.71 -5.64
CA ASP A 518 11.53 -12.36 -5.17
C ASP A 518 11.18 -11.28 -6.20
N MET A 519 11.32 -11.57 -7.49
CA MET A 519 11.01 -10.64 -8.57
C MET A 519 9.51 -10.31 -8.73
N LEU A 520 8.61 -10.95 -7.98
CA LEU A 520 7.18 -10.60 -7.95
C LEU A 520 6.90 -9.25 -7.29
N GLY A 521 7.85 -8.72 -6.53
CA GLY A 521 7.82 -7.40 -5.91
C GLY A 521 9.18 -6.75 -5.86
N SER A 522 9.43 -5.91 -4.87
CA SER A 522 10.76 -5.36 -4.59
C SER A 522 11.68 -6.42 -4.01
N ILE A 523 12.97 -6.34 -4.36
CA ILE A 523 13.92 -7.38 -4.00
C ILE A 523 14.69 -7.01 -2.73
N LEU A 524 14.62 -7.90 -1.73
CA LEU A 524 15.64 -8.09 -0.72
C LEU A 524 16.33 -9.42 -1.00
N THR A 525 17.64 -9.43 -1.09
CA THR A 525 18.41 -10.65 -1.29
C THR A 525 19.60 -10.71 -0.35
N TRP A 526 20.18 -11.90 -0.24
CA TRP A 526 21.38 -12.15 0.54
C TRP A 526 22.59 -12.17 -0.40
N ALA A 527 23.73 -11.73 0.09
CA ALA A 527 24.93 -11.59 -0.74
C ALA A 527 25.45 -12.96 -1.22
N ALA A 528 25.09 -13.36 -2.43
CA ALA A 528 25.69 -14.51 -3.09
C ALA A 528 26.29 -14.07 -4.42
N ASP A 529 27.61 -14.13 -4.53
CA ASP A 529 28.28 -13.84 -5.80
C ASP A 529 28.25 -15.05 -6.72
N ASN A 530 27.17 -15.14 -7.51
CA ASN A 530 27.05 -16.16 -8.55
C ASN A 530 26.39 -15.60 -9.82
N PRO A 531 26.58 -16.24 -10.97
CA PRO A 531 26.02 -15.78 -12.25
C PRO A 531 24.49 -15.68 -12.26
N ILE A 532 23.79 -16.54 -11.51
CA ILE A 532 22.32 -16.56 -11.43
C ILE A 532 21.81 -15.28 -10.78
N TYR A 533 22.43 -14.83 -9.69
CA TYR A 533 22.12 -13.55 -9.04
C TYR A 533 22.29 -12.39 -10.00
N ARG A 534 23.48 -12.26 -10.58
CA ARG A 534 23.79 -11.16 -11.52
C ARG A 534 22.79 -11.08 -12.65
N GLN A 535 22.46 -12.22 -13.24
CA GLN A 535 21.46 -12.30 -14.33
C GLN A 535 20.08 -11.85 -13.88
N HIS A 536 19.57 -12.38 -12.76
CA HIS A 536 18.20 -12.07 -12.30
C HIS A 536 18.07 -10.65 -11.77
N LEU A 537 19.08 -10.11 -11.07
CA LEU A 537 19.08 -8.71 -10.67
C LEU A 537 19.12 -7.76 -11.88
N ALA A 538 19.86 -8.12 -12.93
CA ALA A 538 19.85 -7.37 -14.18
C ALA A 538 18.48 -7.41 -14.87
N LEU A 539 17.84 -8.58 -14.97
CA LEU A 539 16.47 -8.75 -15.52
C LEU A 539 15.45 -7.96 -14.69
N TYR A 540 15.53 -8.02 -13.37
CA TYR A 540 14.68 -7.25 -12.49
C TYR A 540 14.80 -5.75 -12.78
N LYS A 541 16.01 -5.20 -12.71
CA LYS A 541 16.26 -3.77 -12.87
C LYS A 541 15.85 -3.24 -14.25
N THR A 542 16.10 -4.02 -15.30
CA THR A 542 15.89 -3.56 -16.68
C THR A 542 14.50 -3.84 -17.22
N ARG A 543 13.81 -4.86 -16.73
CA ARG A 543 12.50 -5.31 -17.27
C ARG A 543 11.40 -5.33 -16.23
N GLN A 544 11.60 -6.02 -15.08
CA GLN A 544 10.51 -6.27 -14.13
C GLN A 544 10.15 -5.04 -13.31
N ARG A 545 11.13 -4.36 -12.70
CA ARG A 545 10.89 -3.16 -11.88
C ARG A 545 10.11 -2.07 -12.61
N PRO A 546 10.42 -1.70 -13.87
CA PRO A 546 9.59 -0.77 -14.64
C PRO A 546 8.14 -1.23 -14.80
N ILE A 547 7.91 -2.54 -15.02
CA ILE A 547 6.56 -3.11 -15.15
C ILE A 547 5.81 -3.01 -13.82
N LEU A 548 6.46 -3.27 -12.68
CA LEU A 548 5.82 -3.24 -11.36
C LEU A 548 5.41 -1.82 -10.93
N ARG A 549 6.11 -0.78 -11.38
CA ARG A 549 5.84 0.62 -11.00
C ARG A 549 4.52 1.12 -11.58
N GLY A 550 3.45 1.01 -10.80
CA GLY A 550 2.09 1.36 -11.22
C GLY A 550 1.43 0.35 -12.16
N GLY A 551 2.03 -0.83 -12.32
CA GLY A 551 1.48 -1.90 -13.15
C GLY A 551 0.27 -2.60 -12.53
N ASN A 552 -0.54 -3.19 -13.39
CA ASN A 552 -1.64 -4.08 -13.03
C ASN A 552 -1.10 -5.46 -12.64
N VAL A 553 -1.84 -6.17 -11.78
CA VAL A 553 -1.57 -7.57 -11.41
C VAL A 553 -2.81 -8.41 -11.70
N TYR A 554 -2.62 -9.57 -12.29
CA TYR A 554 -3.69 -10.52 -12.59
C TYR A 554 -3.35 -11.89 -11.98
N GLN A 555 -4.28 -12.43 -11.22
CA GLN A 555 -4.19 -13.76 -10.62
C GLN A 555 -4.63 -14.80 -11.66
N ILE A 556 -3.73 -15.13 -12.57
CA ILE A 556 -4.01 -16.01 -13.72
C ILE A 556 -4.00 -17.50 -13.41
N LEU A 557 -3.46 -17.90 -12.28
CA LEU A 557 -3.42 -19.26 -11.76
C LEU A 557 -3.89 -19.30 -10.31
N PRO A 558 -4.25 -20.48 -9.76
CA PRO A 558 -4.59 -20.60 -8.35
C PRO A 558 -3.47 -20.14 -7.43
N ILE A 559 -3.84 -19.85 -6.19
CA ILE A 559 -2.90 -19.55 -5.11
C ILE A 559 -1.90 -20.69 -4.93
N ALA A 560 -0.66 -20.38 -4.61
CA ALA A 560 0.39 -21.37 -4.42
C ALA A 560 0.04 -22.38 -3.30
N ASP A 561 0.09 -23.67 -3.61
CA ASP A 561 -0.14 -24.78 -2.67
C ASP A 561 1.11 -25.64 -2.45
N GLY A 562 2.25 -25.25 -3.05
CA GLY A 562 3.52 -25.96 -2.97
C GLY A 562 3.59 -27.23 -3.83
N THR A 563 2.57 -27.55 -4.62
CA THR A 563 2.49 -28.76 -5.45
C THR A 563 2.13 -28.45 -6.90
N ASN A 564 1.02 -27.74 -7.11
CA ASN A 564 0.46 -27.44 -8.42
C ASN A 564 1.04 -26.16 -9.01
N TRP A 565 0.77 -25.93 -10.29
CA TRP A 565 1.16 -24.70 -10.97
C TRP A 565 0.54 -23.49 -10.29
N ASP A 566 1.36 -22.50 -10.01
CA ASP A 566 0.94 -21.17 -9.57
C ASP A 566 1.64 -20.09 -10.40
N GLY A 567 1.14 -18.86 -10.34
CA GLY A 567 1.75 -17.75 -11.07
C GLY A 567 0.92 -16.48 -11.07
N LEU A 568 1.61 -15.38 -11.34
CA LEU A 568 1.06 -14.05 -11.45
C LEU A 568 1.46 -13.42 -12.79
N GLN A 569 0.56 -12.61 -13.32
CA GLN A 569 0.84 -11.74 -14.46
C GLN A 569 0.90 -10.29 -14.01
N PHE A 570 1.88 -9.56 -14.54
CA PHE A 570 2.02 -8.12 -14.39
C PHE A 570 1.89 -7.46 -15.75
N HIS A 571 1.23 -6.30 -15.83
CA HIS A 571 1.15 -5.53 -17.07
C HIS A 571 1.11 -4.03 -16.73
N ASN A 572 2.08 -3.28 -17.23
CA ASN A 572 2.10 -1.83 -17.13
C ASN A 572 1.52 -1.23 -18.43
N PRO A 573 0.28 -0.72 -18.42
CA PRO A 573 -0.34 -0.20 -19.63
C PRO A 573 0.30 1.10 -20.13
N ASP A 574 1.01 1.84 -19.28
CA ASP A 574 1.71 3.07 -19.70
C ASP A 574 2.97 2.74 -20.51
N LEU A 575 3.56 1.57 -20.29
CA LEU A 575 4.70 1.04 -21.03
C LEU A 575 4.28 0.08 -22.15
N ASP A 576 3.03 -0.40 -22.13
CA ASP A 576 2.52 -1.51 -22.95
C ASP A 576 3.43 -2.75 -22.83
N GLN A 577 3.92 -3.00 -21.63
CA GLN A 577 4.83 -4.10 -21.30
C GLN A 577 4.28 -4.92 -20.14
N GLY A 578 4.54 -6.22 -20.16
CA GLY A 578 4.13 -7.12 -19.11
C GLY A 578 5.08 -8.30 -18.92
N SER A 579 4.80 -9.05 -17.86
CA SER A 579 5.50 -10.30 -17.55
C SER A 579 4.53 -11.29 -16.93
N VAL A 580 4.78 -12.58 -17.20
CA VAL A 580 4.08 -13.69 -16.53
C VAL A 580 5.12 -14.53 -15.84
N PHE A 581 4.97 -14.69 -14.54
CA PHE A 581 5.80 -15.57 -13.72
C PHE A 581 5.03 -16.84 -13.46
N LEU A 582 5.61 -17.97 -13.85
CA LEU A 582 5.03 -19.30 -13.69
C LEU A 582 5.93 -20.17 -12.84
N PHE A 583 5.31 -20.89 -11.94
CA PHE A 583 5.98 -21.82 -11.03
C PHE A 583 5.26 -23.16 -11.07
N LYS A 584 6.06 -24.23 -11.14
CA LYS A 584 5.63 -25.60 -10.92
C LYS A 584 6.48 -26.19 -9.79
N PRO A 585 5.99 -26.15 -8.54
CA PRO A 585 6.76 -26.55 -7.37
C PRO A 585 7.17 -28.03 -7.38
N SER A 586 6.31 -28.91 -7.90
CA SER A 586 6.50 -30.34 -7.83
C SER A 586 6.36 -31.04 -9.18
N ALA A 587 7.16 -32.07 -9.42
CA ALA A 587 6.98 -33.01 -10.53
C ALA A 587 5.62 -33.75 -10.48
N LYS A 588 4.96 -33.75 -9.29
CA LYS A 588 3.65 -34.38 -9.08
C LYS A 588 2.45 -33.44 -9.35
N ALA A 589 2.69 -32.25 -9.89
CA ALA A 589 1.62 -31.33 -10.27
C ALA A 589 0.59 -32.00 -11.20
N VAL A 590 -0.70 -31.77 -10.93
CA VAL A 590 -1.81 -32.42 -11.65
C VAL A 590 -1.76 -32.16 -13.15
N ASP A 591 -1.39 -30.96 -13.57
CA ASP A 591 -1.26 -30.58 -14.98
C ASP A 591 0.03 -31.08 -15.64
N GLY A 592 0.88 -31.82 -14.92
CA GLY A 592 2.16 -32.29 -15.43
C GLY A 592 3.10 -31.16 -15.85
N ASP A 593 3.83 -31.37 -16.96
CA ASP A 593 4.86 -30.46 -17.44
C ASP A 593 4.37 -29.45 -18.48
N SER A 594 3.07 -29.37 -18.73
CA SER A 594 2.47 -28.47 -19.72
C SER A 594 1.13 -27.93 -19.26
N LYS A 595 0.91 -26.63 -19.47
CA LYS A 595 -0.32 -25.94 -19.10
C LYS A 595 -0.66 -24.83 -20.08
N VAL A 596 -1.95 -24.64 -20.34
CA VAL A 596 -2.45 -23.47 -21.09
C VAL A 596 -2.62 -22.30 -20.12
N ILE A 597 -1.98 -21.19 -20.44
CA ILE A 597 -2.02 -19.95 -19.67
C ILE A 597 -2.80 -18.90 -20.45
N ARG A 598 -3.88 -18.37 -19.88
CA ARG A 598 -4.62 -17.25 -20.45
C ARG A 598 -4.12 -15.94 -19.85
N ILE A 599 -3.75 -15.03 -20.74
CA ILE A 599 -3.25 -13.69 -20.38
C ILE A 599 -4.47 -12.77 -20.21
N LYS A 600 -4.43 -11.81 -19.28
CA LYS A 600 -5.52 -10.89 -19.01
C LYS A 600 -5.15 -9.44 -19.32
N GLY A 601 -6.15 -8.56 -19.44
CA GLY A 601 -5.99 -7.10 -19.46
C GLY A 601 -5.25 -6.53 -20.67
N LEU A 602 -5.25 -7.21 -21.80
CA LEU A 602 -4.65 -6.75 -23.05
C LEU A 602 -5.67 -6.09 -23.99
N ASP A 603 -5.22 -5.22 -24.87
CA ASP A 603 -6.06 -4.77 -25.99
C ASP A 603 -6.29 -5.94 -26.95
N ARG A 604 -7.57 -6.32 -27.12
CA ARG A 604 -7.97 -7.46 -27.95
C ARG A 604 -7.48 -7.38 -29.40
N LYS A 605 -7.36 -6.15 -29.94
CA LYS A 605 -6.98 -5.91 -31.34
C LYS A 605 -5.48 -5.80 -31.55
N ALA A 606 -4.74 -5.46 -30.50
CA ALA A 606 -3.29 -5.30 -30.57
C ALA A 606 -2.58 -6.65 -30.68
N THR A 607 -1.40 -6.67 -31.32
CA THR A 607 -0.54 -7.85 -31.41
C THR A 607 0.64 -7.72 -30.46
N TYR A 608 0.79 -8.70 -29.57
CA TYR A 608 1.82 -8.77 -28.55
C TYR A 608 2.90 -9.77 -28.93
N ALA A 609 4.17 -9.41 -28.73
CA ALA A 609 5.28 -10.36 -28.79
C ALA A 609 5.47 -10.99 -27.41
N LEU A 610 5.63 -12.31 -27.39
CA LEU A 610 5.91 -13.10 -26.20
C LEU A 610 7.32 -13.67 -26.31
N ALA A 611 8.17 -13.36 -25.31
CA ALA A 611 9.52 -13.88 -25.22
C ALA A 611 9.68 -14.68 -23.93
N PHE A 612 9.94 -15.97 -24.06
CA PHE A 612 10.20 -16.88 -22.95
C PHE A 612 11.65 -16.75 -22.49
N GLN A 613 11.86 -16.66 -21.20
CA GLN A 613 13.20 -16.47 -20.62
C GLN A 613 14.09 -17.71 -20.83
N ASP A 614 13.54 -18.88 -20.58
CA ASP A 614 14.29 -20.14 -20.65
C ASP A 614 13.88 -20.98 -21.88
N ARG A 615 12.62 -20.92 -22.29
CA ARG A 615 12.05 -21.73 -23.36
C ARG A 615 11.88 -20.92 -24.64
N VAL A 616 13.00 -20.40 -25.17
CA VAL A 616 13.02 -19.49 -26.33
C VAL A 616 12.37 -20.08 -27.59
N ASN A 617 12.29 -21.40 -27.69
CA ASN A 617 11.57 -22.08 -28.76
C ASN A 617 10.05 -21.88 -28.72
N LEU A 618 9.48 -21.38 -27.65
CA LEU A 618 8.07 -21.04 -27.51
C LEU A 618 7.77 -19.57 -27.84
N ASN A 619 8.78 -18.77 -28.18
CA ASN A 619 8.60 -17.37 -28.56
C ASN A 619 7.61 -17.25 -29.71
N CYS A 620 6.66 -16.33 -29.59
CA CYS A 620 5.62 -16.12 -30.58
C CYS A 620 5.05 -14.70 -30.55
N SER A 621 4.20 -14.42 -31.55
CA SER A 621 3.36 -13.21 -31.52
C SER A 621 1.90 -13.63 -31.70
N ARG A 622 1.00 -13.03 -30.89
CA ARG A 622 -0.44 -13.29 -30.90
C ARG A 622 -1.22 -12.02 -30.66
N THR A 623 -2.46 -11.98 -31.14
CA THR A 623 -3.38 -10.89 -30.78
C THR A 623 -3.79 -10.99 -29.31
N GLY A 624 -4.16 -9.85 -28.69
CA GLY A 624 -4.69 -9.85 -27.34
C GLY A 624 -5.91 -10.76 -27.21
N ALA A 625 -6.79 -10.79 -28.22
CA ALA A 625 -7.94 -11.70 -28.26
C ALA A 625 -7.51 -13.17 -28.15
N GLN A 626 -6.53 -13.60 -28.96
CA GLN A 626 -6.02 -14.97 -28.90
C GLN A 626 -5.40 -15.30 -27.55
N LEU A 627 -4.63 -14.38 -26.97
CA LEU A 627 -4.00 -14.57 -25.66
C LEU A 627 -5.02 -14.66 -24.51
N MET A 628 -6.11 -13.90 -24.60
CA MET A 628 -7.14 -13.88 -23.55
C MET A 628 -8.13 -15.06 -23.67
N ASP A 629 -8.52 -15.42 -24.90
CA ASP A 629 -9.57 -16.42 -25.12
C ASP A 629 -8.98 -17.85 -25.21
N GLU A 630 -7.94 -18.03 -26.00
CA GLU A 630 -7.30 -19.34 -26.25
C GLU A 630 -6.14 -19.58 -25.28
N GLY A 631 -5.39 -18.52 -24.97
CA GLY A 631 -4.18 -18.59 -24.15
C GLY A 631 -2.95 -19.06 -24.94
N ILE A 632 -1.91 -19.41 -24.21
CA ILE A 632 -0.66 -19.95 -24.74
C ILE A 632 -0.26 -21.22 -23.99
N THR A 633 0.11 -22.28 -24.73
CA THR A 633 0.61 -23.51 -24.11
C THR A 633 2.07 -23.32 -23.69
N VAL A 634 2.32 -23.48 -22.41
CA VAL A 634 3.67 -23.53 -21.81
C VAL A 634 4.00 -24.99 -21.56
N SER A 635 5.04 -25.51 -22.19
CA SER A 635 5.44 -26.91 -22.09
C SER A 635 6.92 -27.03 -21.67
N GLY A 636 7.33 -28.21 -21.24
CA GLY A 636 8.71 -28.50 -20.86
C GLY A 636 9.09 -27.99 -19.46
N MET A 637 8.12 -27.78 -18.57
CA MET A 637 8.33 -27.46 -17.15
C MET A 637 8.63 -28.73 -16.35
N ALA A 638 9.66 -29.50 -16.75
CA ALA A 638 9.97 -30.80 -16.15
C ALA A 638 10.63 -30.67 -14.75
N GLY A 639 10.40 -31.68 -13.92
CA GLY A 639 11.01 -31.81 -12.59
C GLY A 639 10.34 -30.98 -11.50
N ASP A 640 11.00 -30.97 -10.33
CA ASP A 640 10.61 -30.13 -9.20
C ASP A 640 11.18 -28.72 -9.32
N ARG A 641 10.49 -27.74 -8.71
CA ARG A 641 10.91 -26.32 -8.67
C ARG A 641 11.22 -25.74 -10.06
N ALA A 642 10.42 -26.11 -11.06
CA ALA A 642 10.51 -25.51 -12.39
C ALA A 642 9.83 -24.14 -12.40
N SER A 643 10.41 -23.19 -13.13
CA SER A 643 9.83 -21.84 -13.30
C SER A 643 10.10 -21.29 -14.68
N GLU A 644 9.30 -20.30 -15.10
CA GLU A 644 9.45 -19.58 -16.36
C GLU A 644 9.05 -18.13 -16.20
N ILE A 645 9.66 -17.23 -16.97
CA ILE A 645 9.20 -15.86 -17.16
C ILE A 645 8.82 -15.66 -18.62
N ILE A 646 7.61 -15.19 -18.89
CA ILE A 646 7.19 -14.80 -20.23
C ILE A 646 7.11 -13.27 -20.24
N TRP A 647 7.93 -12.64 -21.06
CA TRP A 647 7.90 -11.20 -21.27
C TRP A 647 6.91 -10.86 -22.36
N ILE A 648 6.07 -9.84 -22.12
CA ILE A 648 5.02 -9.38 -23.04
C ILE A 648 5.39 -7.98 -23.52
N GLU A 649 5.42 -7.80 -24.84
CA GLU A 649 5.68 -6.50 -25.45
C GLU A 649 4.57 -6.16 -26.46
N GLY A 650 3.84 -5.11 -26.16
CA GLY A 650 2.81 -4.56 -27.03
C GLY A 650 3.37 -3.64 -28.12
N PRO A 651 2.53 -3.14 -29.01
CA PRO A 651 2.97 -2.29 -30.12
C PRO A 651 3.57 -0.95 -29.68
N ALA A 652 3.08 -0.34 -28.60
CA ALA A 652 3.62 0.91 -28.08
C ALA A 652 5.02 0.72 -27.47
N ALA A 653 5.29 -0.42 -26.83
CA ALA A 653 6.60 -0.75 -26.28
C ALA A 653 7.69 -0.84 -27.36
N ARG A 654 7.35 -1.32 -28.55
CA ARG A 654 8.27 -1.49 -29.68
C ARG A 654 8.61 -0.18 -30.38
N SER A 655 7.79 0.86 -30.20
CA SER A 655 8.01 2.18 -30.82
C SER A 655 9.01 3.05 -30.05
N VAL A 656 9.40 2.67 -28.82
CA VAL A 656 10.36 3.40 -28.01
C VAL A 656 11.78 2.92 -28.30
N PRO A 657 12.70 3.81 -28.75
CA PRO A 657 14.08 3.43 -29.02
C PRO A 657 14.79 2.85 -27.77
N PRO A 658 15.71 1.88 -27.92
CA PRO A 658 16.42 1.26 -26.79
C PRO A 658 17.18 2.22 -25.89
N THR A 659 17.57 3.40 -26.37
CA THR A 659 18.33 4.42 -25.66
C THR A 659 17.51 5.24 -24.67
N SER A 660 16.18 5.13 -24.67
CA SER A 660 15.26 5.85 -23.76
C SER A 660 14.65 4.94 -22.68
N ARG A 661 15.02 3.65 -22.65
CA ARG A 661 14.52 2.66 -21.68
C ARG A 661 15.38 2.51 -20.43
#